data_2385fb816a9224d167c36033daed369c
#
_entry.id   2385fb816a9224d167c36033daed369c
#
_cell.length_a   1.000
_cell.length_b   1.000
_cell.length_c   1.000
_cell.angle_alpha   90.00
_cell.angle_beta   90.00
_cell.angle_gamma   90.00
#
_symmetry.space_group_name_H-M   'P 1'
#
loop_
_entity.id
_entity.type
_entity.pdbx_description
1 polymer ?
#
loop_
_entity_poly.entity_id
_entity_poly.type
_entity_poly.pdbx_seq_one_letter_code
_entity_poly.pdbx_strand_id
1 'polypeptide(L)'
;MLIKKQFNNLLFLKIYLFILASTINFAQTKIIVNLDELGSYIDPNIYGQFSEHLGSCIYGGIWVGEDSEIPNTNGFRNDVIEALKKLEVPVLRWPGGCFADEYHWMDGIGPKNERPSMMNTNWGGVIEDNSFGTHEFLNLCEMIGAEAYISANVGSGTVEEFANWIQYTTSESGNPMAELRRKNGREKPWNVKYWGIGNESWGCGGRMRPSYYADLTRVYSTYAKNYAGNQVYKIASGPNSYDTVWTDQVMEIAGKVINGIGLHYYTNNSRTAADFDEIGWFSVIQKTLEMDKLIQMHSKVMDKHDPTKNVALIVDEWGTWHNVEPGTNPSFLYQQNTMRDAVVAASNLNIFHKYTNRVKMTNIAQMVNVLQAMILTDNEKMLLTPTYHVFEMYKVHKGAINLPLELMTSNYTIGDESIPSVNATASINSTGIVHISLCNVDPNNNDEVKIDLEKFINGKISGRVLTSEEMNALNSFDEPQNVEPKAFTDFKFTDNSITVNLPAKSIVVLKLEGELNSNIGSAIKVNNPQPKLTYNYYKKSLMVLPNFSDLEIVSEGLIDQIKLPEPNDGSDFAVKYSGLIKIPQNGFYNFYSKSDDGTKLYIDGKLLVINDGRHAPMETQGFATLKKGFHKIEVEFFQAGGGLEIAVSIEGPGMEKQEIPAEMLYHESK
;
A
#
# COMPACT_ATOMS: atom_id res chain seq x y z
N MET A 1 77.07 17.18 -9.26
CA MET A 1 76.23 15.98 -9.37
C MET A 1 75.33 15.75 -8.13
N LEU A 2 75.59 16.41 -7.01
CA LEU A 2 74.80 16.31 -5.76
C LEU A 2 73.55 17.20 -5.72
N ILE A 3 73.51 18.34 -6.44
CA ILE A 3 72.39 19.27 -6.44
C ILE A 3 71.18 18.80 -7.26
N LYS A 4 71.40 17.96 -8.31
CA LYS A 4 70.29 17.37 -9.11
C LYS A 4 69.54 16.24 -8.38
N LYS A 5 70.16 15.57 -7.39
CA LYS A 5 69.52 14.49 -6.62
C LYS A 5 68.56 15.03 -5.53
N GLN A 6 68.84 16.22 -4.98
CA GLN A 6 67.94 16.86 -3.99
C GLN A 6 66.66 17.43 -4.62
N PHE A 7 66.73 17.95 -5.85
CA PHE A 7 65.53 18.48 -6.54
C PHE A 7 64.57 17.40 -6.96
N ASN A 8 65.04 16.24 -7.38
CA ASN A 8 64.16 15.10 -7.74
C ASN A 8 63.46 14.52 -6.50
N ASN A 9 64.13 14.41 -5.34
CA ASN A 9 63.49 13.90 -4.13
C ASN A 9 62.43 14.87 -3.57
N LEU A 10 62.59 16.20 -3.73
CA LEU A 10 61.60 17.18 -3.30
C LEU A 10 60.36 17.18 -4.26
N LEU A 11 60.57 16.91 -5.54
CA LEU A 11 59.49 16.81 -6.53
C LEU A 11 58.68 15.50 -6.33
N PHE A 12 59.35 14.37 -6.07
CA PHE A 12 58.68 13.14 -5.71
C PHE A 12 57.93 13.21 -4.39
N LEU A 13 58.46 13.87 -3.38
CA LEU A 13 57.79 14.06 -2.09
C LEU A 13 56.56 14.97 -2.22
N LYS A 14 56.58 16.03 -3.08
CA LYS A 14 55.44 16.87 -3.37
C LYS A 14 54.38 16.18 -4.21
N ILE A 15 54.77 15.29 -5.14
CA ILE A 15 53.86 14.46 -5.92
C ILE A 15 53.20 13.39 -5.02
N TYR A 16 53.96 12.76 -4.09
CA TYR A 16 53.43 11.80 -3.12
C TYR A 16 52.52 12.47 -2.08
N LEU A 17 52.78 13.68 -1.63
CA LEU A 17 51.87 14.46 -0.77
C LEU A 17 50.62 14.96 -1.53
N PHE A 18 50.70 15.19 -2.86
CA PHE A 18 49.55 15.56 -3.67
C PHE A 18 48.66 14.36 -4.02
N ILE A 19 49.22 13.15 -4.07
CA ILE A 19 48.48 11.90 -4.29
C ILE A 19 47.83 11.40 -2.97
N LEU A 20 48.40 11.74 -1.80
CA LEU A 20 47.83 11.45 -0.48
C LEU A 20 46.79 12.48 -0.02
N ALA A 21 46.66 13.62 -0.75
CA ALA A 21 45.60 14.63 -0.56
C ALA A 21 44.44 14.47 -1.57
N SER A 22 44.33 13.35 -2.28
CA SER A 22 43.01 12.91 -2.78
C SER A 22 42.19 12.57 -1.55
N THR A 23 41.62 13.58 -0.92
CA THR A 23 40.49 13.44 -0.04
C THR A 23 39.53 12.49 -0.73
N ILE A 24 39.30 11.32 -0.14
CA ILE A 24 38.13 10.54 -0.43
C ILE A 24 36.97 11.50 -0.10
N ASN A 25 36.51 12.25 -1.09
CA ASN A 25 35.22 12.91 -1.02
C ASN A 25 34.22 11.75 -0.96
N PHE A 26 33.89 11.33 0.24
CA PHE A 26 32.63 10.64 0.44
C PHE A 26 31.59 11.62 -0.10
N ALA A 27 30.97 11.29 -1.21
CA ALA A 27 29.90 12.11 -1.74
C ALA A 27 28.84 12.18 -0.64
N GLN A 28 28.64 13.36 -0.06
CA GLN A 28 27.61 13.63 0.94
C GLN A 28 26.28 13.13 0.38
N THR A 29 25.55 12.34 1.14
CA THR A 29 24.22 11.88 0.72
C THR A 29 23.31 13.09 0.54
N LYS A 30 22.72 13.21 -0.64
CA LYS A 30 21.83 14.30 -1.01
C LYS A 30 20.48 13.78 -1.45
N ILE A 31 19.41 14.36 -0.91
CA ILE A 31 18.03 14.11 -1.30
C ILE A 31 17.43 15.43 -1.81
N ILE A 32 16.84 15.41 -2.98
CA ILE A 32 16.02 16.51 -3.49
C ILE A 32 14.58 16.00 -3.50
N VAL A 33 13.71 16.63 -2.72
CA VAL A 33 12.29 16.33 -2.70
C VAL A 33 11.58 17.28 -3.64
N ASN A 34 10.99 16.73 -4.70
CA ASN A 34 10.27 17.53 -5.67
C ASN A 34 8.85 17.83 -5.17
N LEU A 35 8.63 19.05 -4.69
CA LEU A 35 7.34 19.52 -4.20
C LEU A 35 6.41 20.04 -5.31
N ASP A 36 6.87 20.16 -6.54
CA ASP A 36 6.07 20.59 -7.71
C ASP A 36 5.45 19.41 -8.46
N GLU A 37 6.07 18.24 -8.37
CA GLU A 37 5.57 17.03 -8.98
C GLU A 37 4.96 16.13 -7.90
N LEU A 38 3.65 16.09 -7.86
CA LEU A 38 2.95 15.16 -7.01
C LEU A 38 2.98 13.78 -7.68
N GLY A 39 3.43 12.79 -6.92
CA GLY A 39 3.35 11.39 -7.34
C GLY A 39 1.94 10.83 -7.20
N SER A 40 1.83 9.52 -7.11
CA SER A 40 0.55 8.85 -6.92
C SER A 40 0.17 8.73 -5.43
N TYR A 41 -1.09 8.48 -5.19
CA TYR A 41 -1.64 8.18 -3.85
C TYR A 41 -1.03 6.90 -3.27
N ILE A 42 -0.56 6.99 -2.04
CA ILE A 42 -0.09 5.84 -1.26
C ILE A 42 -1.33 5.16 -0.68
N ASP A 43 -1.77 4.08 -1.33
CA ASP A 43 -2.92 3.33 -0.86
C ASP A 43 -2.66 2.81 0.57
N PRO A 44 -3.55 3.03 1.54
CA PRO A 44 -3.38 2.50 2.88
C PRO A 44 -3.11 1.00 2.92
N ASN A 45 -3.64 0.23 1.96
CA ASN A 45 -3.47 -1.22 1.87
C ASN A 45 -2.02 -1.66 1.60
N ILE A 46 -1.09 -0.74 1.27
CA ILE A 46 0.35 -1.01 1.28
C ILE A 46 0.86 -1.41 2.67
N TYR A 47 0.11 -1.11 3.73
CA TYR A 47 0.40 -1.48 5.12
C TYR A 47 -0.39 -2.71 5.59
N GLY A 48 -0.89 -3.51 4.66
CA GLY A 48 -1.65 -4.72 4.93
C GLY A 48 -0.86 -5.78 5.68
N GLN A 49 -1.60 -6.67 6.32
CA GLN A 49 -1.09 -7.76 7.13
C GLN A 49 -1.58 -9.10 6.57
N PHE A 50 -0.90 -10.18 6.94
CA PHE A 50 -1.26 -11.53 6.57
C PHE A 50 -1.33 -12.43 7.81
N SER A 51 -2.36 -13.23 7.89
CA SER A 51 -2.52 -14.28 8.89
C SER A 51 -2.93 -15.59 8.23
N GLU A 52 -2.34 -16.67 8.66
CA GLU A 52 -2.56 -18.01 8.13
C GLU A 52 -2.76 -19.00 9.26
N HIS A 53 -3.49 -20.07 9.01
CA HIS A 53 -3.54 -21.24 9.88
C HIS A 53 -2.18 -21.97 9.82
N LEU A 54 -1.17 -21.33 10.43
CA LEU A 54 0.21 -21.76 10.45
C LEU A 54 0.80 -21.51 11.84
N GLY A 55 1.38 -22.55 12.44
CA GLY A 55 1.99 -22.45 13.76
C GLY A 55 1.06 -21.80 14.78
N SER A 56 1.56 -20.78 15.48
CA SER A 56 0.79 -20.03 16.47
C SER A 56 0.35 -18.65 15.94
N CYS A 57 0.14 -18.48 14.64
CA CYS A 57 -0.37 -17.20 14.12
C CYS A 57 -1.81 -16.97 14.58
N ILE A 58 -2.68 -17.95 14.39
CA ILE A 58 -4.10 -17.89 14.78
C ILE A 58 -4.24 -18.39 16.23
N TYR A 59 -4.11 -19.69 16.44
CA TYR A 59 -4.33 -20.32 17.74
C TYR A 59 -3.17 -20.06 18.69
N GLY A 60 -3.46 -19.46 19.85
CA GLY A 60 -2.46 -19.01 20.84
C GLY A 60 -1.84 -17.64 20.53
N GLY A 61 -1.89 -17.22 19.28
CA GLY A 61 -1.44 -15.90 18.84
C GLY A 61 -2.57 -14.87 18.89
N ILE A 62 -3.48 -14.91 17.91
CA ILE A 62 -4.62 -13.98 17.83
C ILE A 62 -5.80 -14.50 18.66
N TRP A 63 -6.05 -15.79 18.58
CA TRP A 63 -7.20 -16.49 19.11
C TRP A 63 -6.82 -17.46 20.21
N VAL A 64 -7.42 -17.32 21.38
CA VAL A 64 -7.18 -18.19 22.55
C VAL A 64 -8.44 -18.91 23.01
N GLY A 65 -9.59 -18.61 22.39
CA GLY A 65 -10.89 -19.12 22.82
C GLY A 65 -11.49 -18.31 23.96
N GLU A 66 -12.83 -18.39 24.07
CA GLU A 66 -13.59 -17.57 25.04
C GLU A 66 -13.34 -17.98 26.51
N ASP A 67 -13.03 -19.28 26.73
CA ASP A 67 -12.80 -19.86 28.04
C ASP A 67 -11.35 -19.75 28.53
N SER A 68 -10.47 -19.08 27.75
CA SER A 68 -9.05 -18.92 28.10
C SER A 68 -8.87 -18.01 29.31
N GLU A 69 -7.90 -18.36 30.20
CA GLU A 69 -7.45 -17.49 31.30
C GLU A 69 -6.67 -16.26 30.80
N ILE A 70 -6.15 -16.29 29.56
CA ILE A 70 -5.52 -15.14 28.92
C ILE A 70 -6.58 -14.07 28.67
N PRO A 71 -6.36 -12.81 29.08
CA PRO A 71 -7.33 -11.73 28.86
C PRO A 71 -7.77 -11.61 27.40
N ASN A 72 -9.07 -11.86 27.17
CA ASN A 72 -9.63 -11.89 25.83
C ASN A 72 -11.03 -11.25 25.77
N THR A 73 -11.43 -10.89 24.56
CA THR A 73 -12.79 -10.47 24.23
C THR A 73 -13.32 -11.39 23.13
N ASN A 74 -14.33 -12.19 23.46
CA ASN A 74 -14.90 -13.20 22.55
C ASN A 74 -13.82 -14.14 21.96
N GLY A 75 -12.82 -14.52 22.73
CA GLY A 75 -11.72 -15.40 22.34
C GLY A 75 -10.51 -14.73 21.70
N PHE A 76 -10.58 -13.44 21.38
CA PHE A 76 -9.45 -12.67 20.84
C PHE A 76 -8.59 -12.07 21.95
N ARG A 77 -7.29 -12.20 21.88
CA ARG A 77 -6.37 -11.61 22.86
C ARG A 77 -6.48 -10.09 22.86
N ASN A 78 -6.76 -9.51 24.02
CA ASN A 78 -6.95 -8.06 24.16
C ASN A 78 -5.68 -7.27 23.85
N ASP A 79 -4.52 -7.75 24.29
CA ASP A 79 -3.22 -7.12 24.05
C ASP A 79 -2.87 -7.05 22.55
N VAL A 80 -3.11 -8.15 21.82
CA VAL A 80 -2.90 -8.23 20.38
C VAL A 80 -3.86 -7.29 19.63
N ILE A 81 -5.15 -7.28 20.01
CA ILE A 81 -6.15 -6.39 19.40
C ILE A 81 -5.78 -4.91 19.60
N GLU A 82 -5.33 -4.52 20.80
CA GLU A 82 -4.92 -3.14 21.07
C GLU A 82 -3.69 -2.74 20.22
N ALA A 83 -2.71 -3.63 20.10
CA ALA A 83 -1.53 -3.40 19.27
C ALA A 83 -1.91 -3.23 17.78
N LEU A 84 -2.81 -4.05 17.25
CA LEU A 84 -3.27 -3.99 15.87
C LEU A 84 -4.09 -2.72 15.59
N LYS A 85 -4.95 -2.30 16.55
CA LYS A 85 -5.66 -1.01 16.45
C LYS A 85 -4.70 0.17 16.39
N LYS A 86 -3.62 0.13 17.19
CA LYS A 86 -2.60 1.18 17.18
C LYS A 86 -1.83 1.25 15.85
N LEU A 87 -1.63 0.11 15.17
CA LEU A 87 -1.09 0.06 13.82
C LEU A 87 -2.05 0.63 12.77
N GLU A 88 -3.36 0.65 13.09
CA GLU A 88 -4.40 1.00 12.12
C GLU A 88 -4.30 0.10 10.88
N VAL A 89 -4.31 -1.23 11.09
CA VAL A 89 -4.20 -2.23 10.02
C VAL A 89 -5.28 -1.99 8.97
N PRO A 90 -4.94 -1.69 7.71
CA PRO A 90 -5.94 -1.32 6.72
C PRO A 90 -6.62 -2.52 6.08
N VAL A 91 -5.88 -3.62 5.90
CA VAL A 91 -6.38 -4.85 5.27
C VAL A 91 -5.67 -6.05 5.88
N LEU A 92 -6.42 -7.12 6.12
CA LEU A 92 -5.93 -8.38 6.66
C LEU A 92 -6.27 -9.53 5.73
N ARG A 93 -5.24 -10.25 5.25
CA ARG A 93 -5.35 -11.43 4.39
C ARG A 93 -5.46 -12.70 5.23
N TRP A 94 -6.39 -13.61 4.86
CA TRP A 94 -6.70 -14.89 5.52
C TRP A 94 -7.44 -15.82 4.54
N PRO A 95 -7.53 -17.16 4.67
CA PRO A 95 -7.06 -18.02 5.78
C PRO A 95 -5.63 -18.51 5.63
N GLY A 96 -4.96 -18.17 4.55
CA GLY A 96 -3.60 -18.57 4.25
C GLY A 96 -3.15 -18.03 2.91
N GLY A 97 -2.03 -18.35 2.63
CA GLY A 97 -1.04 -19.07 1.92
C GLY A 97 -1.49 -20.45 1.47
N CYS A 98 -0.58 -21.40 1.61
CA CYS A 98 -0.86 -22.78 1.17
C CYS A 98 -2.09 -23.41 1.84
N PHE A 99 -2.40 -23.04 3.07
CA PHE A 99 -3.59 -23.53 3.76
C PHE A 99 -4.90 -23.15 3.03
N ALA A 100 -4.94 -22.01 2.34
CA ALA A 100 -6.16 -21.56 1.65
C ALA A 100 -6.68 -22.56 0.63
N ASP A 101 -5.79 -23.25 -0.08
CA ASP A 101 -6.17 -24.21 -1.14
C ASP A 101 -6.53 -25.62 -0.65
N GLU A 102 -6.51 -25.83 0.69
CA GLU A 102 -7.06 -27.02 1.37
C GLU A 102 -8.30 -26.67 2.22
N TYR A 103 -8.55 -25.39 2.50
CA TYR A 103 -9.58 -24.92 3.42
C TYR A 103 -10.96 -24.87 2.76
N HIS A 104 -11.93 -25.60 3.34
CA HIS A 104 -13.33 -25.56 2.97
C HIS A 104 -14.11 -24.69 3.95
N TRP A 105 -14.44 -23.46 3.55
CA TRP A 105 -14.99 -22.44 4.43
C TRP A 105 -16.28 -22.82 5.16
N MET A 106 -17.08 -23.73 4.58
CA MET A 106 -18.30 -24.26 5.21
C MET A 106 -17.99 -24.99 6.53
N ASP A 107 -16.79 -25.58 6.65
CA ASP A 107 -16.34 -26.28 7.86
C ASP A 107 -16.04 -25.31 9.01
N GLY A 108 -15.76 -24.04 8.70
CA GLY A 108 -15.46 -22.98 9.67
C GLY A 108 -16.65 -22.08 10.04
N ILE A 109 -17.91 -22.52 9.81
CA ILE A 109 -19.11 -21.76 10.17
C ILE A 109 -20.09 -22.60 11.02
N GLY A 110 -21.07 -21.93 11.60
CA GLY A 110 -22.05 -22.58 12.50
C GLY A 110 -21.50 -22.80 13.93
N PRO A 111 -22.21 -23.62 14.75
CA PRO A 111 -21.80 -23.90 16.13
C PRO A 111 -20.41 -24.53 16.19
N LYS A 112 -19.51 -23.99 17.00
CA LYS A 112 -18.10 -24.43 17.07
C LYS A 112 -17.93 -25.91 17.38
N ASN A 113 -18.77 -26.44 18.26
CA ASN A 113 -18.74 -27.86 18.64
C ASN A 113 -19.29 -28.83 17.59
N GLU A 114 -19.84 -28.31 16.48
CA GLU A 114 -20.34 -29.11 15.34
C GLU A 114 -19.41 -28.98 14.13
N ARG A 115 -18.40 -28.12 14.17
CA ARG A 115 -17.46 -27.92 13.08
C ARG A 115 -16.54 -29.14 12.94
N PRO A 116 -16.34 -29.68 11.72
CA PRO A 116 -15.42 -30.78 11.51
C PRO A 116 -13.97 -30.30 11.70
N SER A 117 -13.13 -31.18 12.24
CA SER A 117 -11.69 -30.95 12.26
C SER A 117 -11.05 -31.37 10.95
N MET A 118 -9.95 -30.74 10.57
CA MET A 118 -9.14 -31.10 9.42
C MET A 118 -7.66 -31.23 9.79
N MET A 119 -6.90 -32.00 9.00
CA MET A 119 -5.46 -32.03 9.12
C MET A 119 -4.87 -30.91 8.27
N ASN A 120 -4.05 -30.06 8.88
CA ASN A 120 -3.26 -29.06 8.15
C ASN A 120 -2.03 -29.74 7.55
N THR A 121 -2.12 -30.14 6.29
CA THR A 121 -1.06 -30.95 5.64
C THR A 121 0.15 -30.12 5.26
N ASN A 122 -0.01 -28.81 5.12
CA ASN A 122 1.08 -27.89 4.77
C ASN A 122 1.94 -27.53 5.99
N TRP A 123 1.32 -27.35 7.16
CA TRP A 123 2.00 -26.77 8.32
C TRP A 123 2.00 -27.71 9.53
N GLY A 124 2.89 -28.70 9.48
CA GLY A 124 3.22 -29.56 10.61
C GLY A 124 2.25 -30.72 10.87
N GLY A 125 1.25 -30.97 10.03
CA GLY A 125 0.29 -32.06 10.18
C GLY A 125 -0.58 -31.93 11.44
N VAL A 126 -0.77 -30.73 11.95
CA VAL A 126 -1.59 -30.46 13.12
C VAL A 126 -3.10 -30.58 12.78
N ILE A 127 -3.90 -30.83 13.80
CA ILE A 127 -5.36 -30.85 13.65
C ILE A 127 -5.91 -29.44 13.89
N GLU A 128 -6.54 -28.88 12.87
CA GLU A 128 -7.31 -27.65 12.94
C GLU A 128 -8.74 -28.01 13.36
N ASP A 129 -9.23 -27.44 14.46
CA ASP A 129 -10.56 -27.68 14.98
C ASP A 129 -11.64 -26.76 14.38
N ASN A 130 -11.23 -25.86 13.49
CA ASN A 130 -12.07 -24.86 12.85
C ASN A 130 -12.82 -23.92 13.83
N SER A 131 -12.35 -23.81 15.09
CA SER A 131 -12.93 -22.86 16.07
C SER A 131 -12.74 -21.41 15.66
N PHE A 132 -11.74 -21.14 14.81
CA PHE A 132 -11.55 -19.88 14.12
C PHE A 132 -11.86 -20.04 12.63
N GLY A 133 -12.94 -19.43 12.18
CA GLY A 133 -13.41 -19.51 10.78
C GLY A 133 -13.88 -18.16 10.26
N THR A 134 -14.81 -18.19 9.30
CA THR A 134 -15.29 -16.98 8.61
C THR A 134 -15.81 -15.91 9.57
N HIS A 135 -16.63 -16.28 10.56
CA HIS A 135 -17.20 -15.33 11.51
C HIS A 135 -16.14 -14.73 12.42
N GLU A 136 -15.25 -15.54 12.96
CA GLU A 136 -14.17 -15.10 13.82
C GLU A 136 -13.22 -14.18 13.07
N PHE A 137 -12.83 -14.53 11.85
CA PHE A 137 -11.97 -13.67 11.02
C PHE A 137 -12.61 -12.31 10.69
N LEU A 138 -13.87 -12.30 10.25
CA LEU A 138 -14.54 -11.05 9.89
C LEU A 138 -14.87 -10.18 11.11
N ASN A 139 -15.15 -10.80 12.27
CA ASN A 139 -15.27 -10.07 13.53
C ASN A 139 -13.93 -9.47 13.98
N LEU A 140 -12.81 -10.17 13.78
CA LEU A 140 -11.46 -9.61 14.01
C LEU A 140 -11.26 -8.36 13.16
N CYS A 141 -11.56 -8.42 11.85
CA CYS A 141 -11.46 -7.29 10.94
C CYS A 141 -12.29 -6.10 11.44
N GLU A 142 -13.55 -6.31 11.83
CA GLU A 142 -14.41 -5.27 12.40
C GLU A 142 -13.83 -4.70 13.71
N MET A 143 -13.28 -5.55 14.59
CA MET A 143 -12.69 -5.11 15.87
C MET A 143 -11.48 -4.20 15.70
N ILE A 144 -10.63 -4.47 14.69
CA ILE A 144 -9.41 -3.70 14.43
C ILE A 144 -9.61 -2.60 13.39
N GLY A 145 -10.76 -2.55 12.71
CA GLY A 145 -11.08 -1.59 11.66
C GLY A 145 -10.40 -1.88 10.32
N ALA A 146 -10.08 -3.16 10.03
CA ALA A 146 -9.44 -3.57 8.81
C ALA A 146 -10.45 -4.08 7.76
N GLU A 147 -10.15 -3.87 6.48
CA GLU A 147 -10.81 -4.58 5.38
C GLU A 147 -10.38 -6.05 5.38
N ALA A 148 -11.30 -6.93 5.04
CA ALA A 148 -10.99 -8.34 4.88
C ALA A 148 -10.50 -8.66 3.46
N TYR A 149 -9.39 -9.40 3.35
CA TYR A 149 -8.92 -10.01 2.10
C TYR A 149 -8.95 -11.53 2.27
N ILE A 150 -9.88 -12.19 1.62
CA ILE A 150 -10.07 -13.64 1.71
C ILE A 150 -9.40 -14.32 0.51
N SER A 151 -8.43 -15.21 0.78
CA SER A 151 -7.85 -16.11 -0.22
C SER A 151 -8.76 -17.34 -0.38
N ALA A 152 -9.41 -17.48 -1.53
CA ALA A 152 -10.33 -18.57 -1.78
C ALA A 152 -9.62 -19.83 -2.29
N ASN A 153 -10.18 -20.98 -1.98
CA ASN A 153 -9.67 -22.28 -2.40
C ASN A 153 -9.92 -22.54 -3.89
N VAL A 154 -8.86 -22.57 -4.69
CA VAL A 154 -8.88 -22.94 -6.12
C VAL A 154 -8.20 -24.29 -6.34
N GLY A 155 -7.45 -24.77 -5.37
CA GLY A 155 -6.72 -26.04 -5.41
C GLY A 155 -7.67 -27.23 -5.29
N SER A 156 -8.32 -27.41 -4.14
CA SER A 156 -9.26 -28.51 -3.88
C SER A 156 -10.74 -28.07 -3.89
N GLY A 157 -11.00 -26.75 -3.84
CA GLY A 157 -12.34 -26.18 -3.82
C GLY A 157 -13.02 -26.10 -5.18
N THR A 158 -14.26 -25.62 -5.18
CA THR A 158 -15.08 -25.47 -6.38
C THR A 158 -15.51 -24.03 -6.62
N VAL A 159 -15.87 -23.71 -7.87
CA VAL A 159 -16.43 -22.40 -8.25
C VAL A 159 -17.73 -22.11 -7.49
N GLU A 160 -18.55 -23.14 -7.23
CA GLU A 160 -19.77 -23.02 -6.45
C GLU A 160 -19.48 -22.63 -5.00
N GLU A 161 -18.50 -23.26 -4.38
CA GLU A 161 -18.07 -22.97 -3.02
C GLU A 161 -17.59 -21.52 -2.89
N PHE A 162 -16.79 -21.04 -3.83
CA PHE A 162 -16.35 -19.65 -3.89
C PHE A 162 -17.54 -18.67 -4.05
N ALA A 163 -18.43 -18.93 -5.00
CA ALA A 163 -19.60 -18.09 -5.23
C ALA A 163 -20.52 -18.03 -4.00
N ASN A 164 -20.69 -19.18 -3.31
CA ASN A 164 -21.47 -19.27 -2.09
C ASN A 164 -20.83 -18.50 -0.93
N TRP A 165 -19.50 -18.50 -0.82
CA TRP A 165 -18.80 -17.72 0.21
C TRP A 165 -18.97 -16.20 0.02
N ILE A 166 -18.89 -15.74 -1.24
CA ILE A 166 -19.19 -14.34 -1.58
C ILE A 166 -20.66 -14.01 -1.22
N GLN A 167 -21.63 -14.85 -1.60
CA GLN A 167 -23.03 -14.63 -1.24
C GLN A 167 -23.24 -14.59 0.27
N TYR A 168 -22.61 -15.51 1.01
CA TYR A 168 -22.70 -15.60 2.46
C TYR A 168 -22.25 -14.30 3.14
N THR A 169 -21.16 -13.70 2.66
CA THR A 169 -20.53 -12.54 3.29
C THR A 169 -21.06 -11.20 2.78
N THR A 170 -21.73 -11.15 1.61
CA THR A 170 -22.08 -9.87 0.96
C THR A 170 -23.55 -9.69 0.61
N SER A 171 -24.36 -10.75 0.51
CA SER A 171 -25.76 -10.59 0.15
C SER A 171 -26.65 -10.22 1.35
N GLU A 172 -27.61 -9.32 1.14
CA GLU A 172 -28.49 -8.84 2.22
C GLU A 172 -29.56 -9.87 2.61
N SER A 173 -30.34 -10.33 1.65
CA SER A 173 -31.48 -11.23 1.93
C SER A 173 -31.98 -11.99 0.70
N GLY A 174 -32.88 -12.94 0.92
CA GLY A 174 -33.65 -13.59 -0.15
C GLY A 174 -32.93 -14.72 -0.87
N ASN A 175 -31.79 -15.19 -0.34
CA ASN A 175 -31.09 -16.35 -0.87
C ASN A 175 -30.59 -17.29 0.24
N PRO A 176 -30.32 -18.56 -0.06
CA PRO A 176 -29.96 -19.57 0.95
C PRO A 176 -28.71 -19.22 1.77
N MET A 177 -27.72 -18.53 1.19
CA MET A 177 -26.47 -18.18 1.87
C MET A 177 -26.67 -17.05 2.88
N ALA A 178 -27.49 -16.05 2.55
CA ALA A 178 -27.88 -15.00 3.51
C ALA A 178 -28.70 -15.58 4.67
N GLU A 179 -29.62 -16.51 4.40
CA GLU A 179 -30.39 -17.19 5.45
C GLU A 179 -29.48 -18.07 6.34
N LEU A 180 -28.50 -18.77 5.75
CA LEU A 180 -27.52 -19.54 6.51
C LEU A 180 -26.66 -18.63 7.40
N ARG A 181 -26.23 -17.46 6.91
CA ARG A 181 -25.52 -16.47 7.75
C ARG A 181 -26.35 -16.02 8.95
N ARG A 182 -27.64 -15.74 8.74
CA ARG A 182 -28.55 -15.37 9.84
C ARG A 182 -28.73 -16.50 10.83
N LYS A 183 -28.93 -17.71 10.36
CA LYS A 183 -29.00 -18.90 11.22
C LYS A 183 -27.75 -19.07 12.08
N ASN A 184 -26.59 -18.69 11.54
CA ASN A 184 -25.31 -18.69 12.24
C ASN A 184 -25.06 -17.43 13.07
N GLY A 185 -26.11 -16.60 13.33
CA GLY A 185 -26.07 -15.50 14.29
C GLY A 185 -25.66 -14.13 13.73
N ARG A 186 -25.48 -13.99 12.39
CA ARG A 186 -25.13 -12.72 11.78
C ARG A 186 -26.21 -12.19 10.84
N GLU A 187 -26.90 -11.13 11.25
CA GLU A 187 -28.02 -10.55 10.47
C GLU A 187 -27.51 -9.83 9.23
N LYS A 188 -26.60 -8.85 9.39
CA LYS A 188 -26.10 -8.02 8.29
C LYS A 188 -24.88 -8.64 7.62
N PRO A 189 -24.70 -8.46 6.29
CA PRO A 189 -23.48 -8.85 5.62
C PRO A 189 -22.28 -8.03 6.13
N TRP A 190 -21.06 -8.57 5.94
CA TRP A 190 -19.80 -7.85 6.20
C TRP A 190 -19.33 -7.01 5.01
N ASN A 191 -19.86 -7.28 3.81
CA ASN A 191 -19.48 -6.63 2.55
C ASN A 191 -17.99 -6.83 2.19
N VAL A 192 -17.51 -8.05 2.29
CA VAL A 192 -16.11 -8.39 1.96
C VAL A 192 -15.78 -7.96 0.54
N LYS A 193 -14.78 -7.09 0.42
CA LYS A 193 -14.37 -6.49 -0.85
C LYS A 193 -13.30 -7.30 -1.58
N TYR A 194 -12.23 -7.70 -0.89
CA TYR A 194 -11.05 -8.29 -1.52
C TYR A 194 -11.09 -9.82 -1.49
N TRP A 195 -10.92 -10.42 -2.68
CA TRP A 195 -11.00 -11.87 -2.89
C TRP A 195 -9.83 -12.36 -3.73
N GLY A 196 -8.97 -13.17 -3.12
CA GLY A 196 -7.93 -13.92 -3.82
C GLY A 196 -8.52 -15.12 -4.55
N ILE A 197 -8.14 -15.33 -5.79
CA ILE A 197 -8.50 -16.49 -6.58
C ILE A 197 -7.32 -17.47 -6.48
N GLY A 198 -7.32 -18.29 -5.43
CA GLY A 198 -6.25 -19.21 -5.08
C GLY A 198 -5.01 -18.54 -4.47
N ASN A 199 -4.05 -19.38 -4.10
CA ASN A 199 -2.75 -18.99 -3.58
C ASN A 199 -1.66 -19.84 -4.21
N GLU A 200 -0.55 -19.22 -4.64
CA GLU A 200 0.63 -19.94 -5.19
C GLU A 200 0.28 -21.12 -6.11
N SER A 201 -0.65 -20.89 -7.04
CA SER A 201 -1.22 -21.97 -7.86
C SER A 201 -0.19 -22.67 -8.75
N TRP A 202 1.00 -22.07 -8.91
CA TRP A 202 2.20 -22.70 -9.49
C TRP A 202 2.86 -23.71 -8.55
N GLY A 203 2.62 -23.62 -7.26
CA GLY A 203 3.23 -24.40 -6.17
C GLY A 203 2.18 -25.19 -5.37
N CYS A 204 2.07 -24.87 -4.08
CA CYS A 204 1.18 -25.57 -3.14
C CYS A 204 -0.31 -25.47 -3.54
N GLY A 205 -0.71 -24.39 -4.20
CA GLY A 205 -2.10 -24.21 -4.68
C GLY A 205 -2.48 -25.01 -5.92
N GLY A 206 -1.71 -26.07 -6.30
CA GLY A 206 -2.13 -27.01 -7.33
C GLY A 206 -1.13 -27.33 -8.44
N ARG A 207 0.08 -26.78 -8.41
CA ARG A 207 1.15 -26.97 -9.41
C ARG A 207 0.67 -26.77 -10.85
N MET A 208 -0.12 -25.73 -11.06
CA MET A 208 -0.77 -25.43 -12.32
C MET A 208 0.19 -24.78 -13.31
N ARG A 209 -0.07 -24.98 -14.60
CA ARG A 209 0.54 -24.15 -15.64
C ARG A 209 -0.14 -22.77 -15.67
N PRO A 210 0.56 -21.68 -16.00
CA PRO A 210 0.00 -20.33 -15.95
C PRO A 210 -1.24 -20.17 -16.83
N SER A 211 -1.28 -20.76 -18.03
CA SER A 211 -2.47 -20.71 -18.93
C SER A 211 -3.69 -21.43 -18.34
N TYR A 212 -3.49 -22.59 -17.72
CA TYR A 212 -4.57 -23.33 -17.07
C TYR A 212 -5.14 -22.56 -15.87
N TYR A 213 -4.26 -22.02 -15.04
CA TYR A 213 -4.67 -21.17 -13.92
C TYR A 213 -5.41 -19.91 -14.40
N ALA A 214 -4.95 -19.27 -15.47
CA ALA A 214 -5.60 -18.10 -16.04
C ALA A 214 -7.02 -18.41 -16.57
N ASP A 215 -7.23 -19.59 -17.18
CA ASP A 215 -8.58 -20.05 -17.58
C ASP A 215 -9.48 -20.32 -16.36
N LEU A 216 -8.94 -20.94 -15.29
CA LEU A 216 -9.67 -21.08 -14.03
C LEU A 216 -10.03 -19.72 -13.43
N THR A 217 -9.11 -18.78 -13.41
CA THR A 217 -9.34 -17.42 -12.93
C THR A 217 -10.50 -16.74 -13.65
N ARG A 218 -10.64 -16.93 -14.97
CA ARG A 218 -11.79 -16.43 -15.74
C ARG A 218 -13.10 -17.09 -15.29
N VAL A 219 -13.09 -18.40 -15.03
CA VAL A 219 -14.28 -19.12 -14.56
C VAL A 219 -14.69 -18.60 -13.19
N TYR A 220 -13.78 -18.57 -12.21
CA TYR A 220 -14.04 -18.05 -10.86
C TYR A 220 -14.50 -16.58 -10.89
N SER A 221 -13.84 -15.73 -11.67
CA SER A 221 -14.22 -14.34 -11.85
C SER A 221 -15.64 -14.15 -12.43
N THR A 222 -16.09 -15.08 -13.25
CA THR A 222 -17.44 -15.04 -13.84
C THR A 222 -18.53 -15.24 -12.79
N TYR A 223 -18.27 -16.04 -11.77
CA TYR A 223 -19.22 -16.36 -10.70
C TYR A 223 -19.01 -15.51 -9.43
N ALA A 224 -17.95 -14.73 -9.35
CA ALA A 224 -17.75 -13.69 -8.34
C ALA A 224 -18.66 -12.50 -8.63
N LYS A 225 -19.90 -12.53 -8.14
CA LYS A 225 -20.91 -11.51 -8.39
C LYS A 225 -20.96 -10.46 -7.30
N ASN A 226 -21.32 -9.24 -7.68
CA ASN A 226 -21.62 -8.18 -6.75
C ASN A 226 -23.03 -8.33 -6.19
N TYR A 227 -23.18 -8.21 -4.88
CA TYR A 227 -24.48 -8.24 -4.19
C TYR A 227 -24.63 -6.97 -3.34
N ALA A 228 -25.87 -6.45 -3.24
CA ALA A 228 -26.21 -5.35 -2.34
C ALA A 228 -25.28 -4.13 -2.45
N GLY A 229 -24.82 -3.81 -3.65
CA GLY A 229 -23.91 -2.68 -3.88
C GLY A 229 -22.46 -2.95 -3.53
N ASN A 230 -22.13 -4.10 -2.95
CA ASN A 230 -20.74 -4.51 -2.71
C ASN A 230 -20.03 -4.82 -4.05
N GLN A 231 -18.84 -4.25 -4.24
CA GLN A 231 -18.02 -4.51 -5.42
C GLN A 231 -16.89 -5.45 -5.05
N VAL A 232 -16.93 -6.66 -5.62
CA VAL A 232 -15.92 -7.69 -5.43
C VAL A 232 -14.64 -7.29 -6.18
N TYR A 233 -13.55 -7.09 -5.45
CA TYR A 233 -12.22 -6.84 -5.99
C TYR A 233 -11.47 -8.16 -6.09
N LYS A 234 -11.22 -8.61 -7.32
CA LYS A 234 -10.67 -9.94 -7.63
C LYS A 234 -9.17 -9.87 -7.83
N ILE A 235 -8.42 -10.65 -7.04
CA ILE A 235 -6.97 -10.70 -7.07
C ILE A 235 -6.56 -12.09 -7.53
N ALA A 236 -5.90 -12.18 -8.67
CA ALA A 236 -5.36 -13.44 -9.17
C ALA A 236 -4.09 -13.82 -8.40
N SER A 237 -3.88 -15.12 -8.14
CA SER A 237 -2.61 -15.65 -7.67
C SER A 237 -1.50 -15.29 -8.66
N GLY A 238 -0.47 -14.63 -8.17
CA GLY A 238 0.61 -14.12 -8.98
C GLY A 238 1.82 -15.04 -9.08
N PRO A 239 2.91 -14.57 -9.67
CA PRO A 239 4.13 -15.33 -9.92
C PRO A 239 4.94 -15.59 -8.65
N ASN A 240 5.82 -16.59 -8.75
CA ASN A 240 6.93 -16.75 -7.83
C ASN A 240 8.10 -15.86 -8.25
N SER A 241 8.37 -14.82 -7.46
CA SER A 241 9.55 -13.96 -7.64
C SER A 241 9.73 -13.49 -9.10
N TYR A 242 10.71 -14.02 -9.84
CA TYR A 242 11.10 -13.60 -11.18
C TYR A 242 10.29 -14.21 -12.34
N ASP A 243 9.26 -15.01 -12.08
CA ASP A 243 8.50 -15.69 -13.15
C ASP A 243 7.56 -14.74 -13.91
N THR A 244 8.13 -13.96 -14.80
CA THR A 244 7.38 -13.06 -15.68
C THR A 244 6.52 -13.78 -16.72
N VAL A 245 6.77 -15.08 -17.00
CA VAL A 245 5.93 -15.88 -17.91
C VAL A 245 4.56 -16.11 -17.28
N TRP A 246 4.51 -16.34 -15.95
CA TRP A 246 3.26 -16.43 -15.21
C TRP A 246 2.45 -15.13 -15.35
N THR A 247 3.07 -14.00 -15.06
CA THR A 247 2.43 -12.68 -15.16
C THR A 247 1.91 -12.41 -16.57
N ASP A 248 2.72 -12.67 -17.60
CA ASP A 248 2.36 -12.40 -19.01
C ASP A 248 1.11 -13.20 -19.40
N GLN A 249 1.07 -14.52 -19.13
CA GLN A 249 -0.05 -15.37 -19.50
C GLN A 249 -1.32 -15.08 -18.70
N VAL A 250 -1.20 -14.80 -17.38
CA VAL A 250 -2.36 -14.43 -16.57
C VAL A 250 -2.95 -13.10 -17.03
N MET A 251 -2.11 -12.11 -17.32
CA MET A 251 -2.57 -10.81 -17.82
C MET A 251 -3.18 -10.91 -19.23
N GLU A 252 -2.60 -11.70 -20.14
CA GLU A 252 -3.12 -11.91 -21.48
C GLU A 252 -4.52 -12.54 -21.45
N ILE A 253 -4.70 -13.60 -20.64
CA ILE A 253 -5.90 -14.44 -20.65
C ILE A 253 -6.98 -13.89 -19.71
N ALA A 254 -6.61 -13.47 -18.50
CA ALA A 254 -7.54 -13.10 -17.44
C ALA A 254 -7.50 -11.59 -17.06
N GLY A 255 -6.56 -10.80 -17.57
CA GLY A 255 -6.35 -9.41 -17.15
C GLY A 255 -7.60 -8.52 -17.21
N LYS A 256 -8.53 -8.80 -18.13
CA LYS A 256 -9.79 -8.03 -18.26
C LYS A 256 -10.87 -8.37 -17.22
N VAL A 257 -10.69 -9.43 -16.44
CA VAL A 257 -11.71 -9.90 -15.48
C VAL A 257 -11.23 -9.88 -14.03
N ILE A 258 -10.00 -9.42 -13.79
CA ILE A 258 -9.39 -9.23 -12.48
C ILE A 258 -9.12 -7.76 -12.19
N ASN A 259 -8.93 -7.41 -10.92
CA ASN A 259 -8.59 -6.07 -10.46
C ASN A 259 -7.14 -5.98 -9.96
N GLY A 260 -6.53 -7.11 -9.62
CA GLY A 260 -5.15 -7.21 -9.17
C GLY A 260 -4.55 -8.57 -9.49
N ILE A 261 -3.21 -8.60 -9.51
CA ILE A 261 -2.41 -9.82 -9.59
C ILE A 261 -1.41 -9.82 -8.44
N GLY A 262 -1.27 -10.94 -7.72
CA GLY A 262 -0.33 -11.12 -6.63
C GLY A 262 1.14 -11.09 -7.07
N LEU A 263 2.04 -10.95 -6.13
CA LEU A 263 3.48 -11.17 -6.27
C LEU A 263 4.01 -11.61 -4.91
N HIS A 264 4.69 -12.75 -4.87
CA HIS A 264 5.32 -13.25 -3.66
C HIS A 264 6.84 -13.14 -3.77
N TYR A 265 7.47 -12.57 -2.75
CA TYR A 265 8.91 -12.53 -2.63
C TYR A 265 9.36 -12.51 -1.18
N TYR A 266 10.13 -13.51 -0.78
CA TYR A 266 10.74 -13.59 0.54
C TYR A 266 12.26 -13.34 0.48
N THR A 267 12.74 -12.51 1.40
CA THR A 267 14.18 -12.31 1.63
C THR A 267 14.70 -13.45 2.47
N ASN A 268 15.30 -14.45 1.81
CA ASN A 268 15.77 -15.69 2.44
C ASN A 268 17.16 -15.58 3.02
N ASN A 269 17.37 -16.24 4.18
CA ASN A 269 18.65 -16.42 4.82
C ASN A 269 18.79 -17.88 5.32
N SER A 270 20.00 -18.43 5.29
CA SER A 270 20.29 -19.78 5.76
C SER A 270 20.69 -19.86 7.24
N ARG A 271 20.53 -18.78 8.01
CA ARG A 271 20.81 -18.69 9.46
C ARG A 271 19.55 -18.30 10.21
N THR A 272 19.56 -18.39 11.53
CA THR A 272 18.47 -17.84 12.37
C THR A 272 18.43 -16.33 12.31
N ALA A 273 17.33 -15.76 12.78
CA ALA A 273 17.14 -14.31 12.76
C ALA A 273 18.20 -13.56 13.59
N ALA A 274 18.64 -14.12 14.72
CA ALA A 274 19.54 -13.48 15.67
C ALA A 274 21.01 -13.85 15.52
N ASP A 275 21.33 -15.00 14.92
CA ASP A 275 22.71 -15.48 14.74
C ASP A 275 23.23 -15.15 13.34
N PHE A 276 23.80 -13.95 13.19
CA PHE A 276 24.43 -13.51 11.94
C PHE A 276 25.57 -12.50 12.20
N ASP A 277 26.46 -12.45 11.25
CA ASP A 277 27.55 -11.49 11.15
C ASP A 277 27.21 -10.36 10.16
N GLU A 278 28.15 -9.44 9.95
CA GLU A 278 27.97 -8.33 9.00
C GLU A 278 27.73 -8.81 7.56
N ILE A 279 28.30 -9.95 7.15
CA ILE A 279 28.02 -10.54 5.83
C ILE A 279 26.56 -11.00 5.75
N GLY A 280 26.04 -11.59 6.84
CA GLY A 280 24.63 -11.97 6.95
C GLY A 280 23.70 -10.78 6.95
N TRP A 281 24.09 -9.66 7.55
CA TRP A 281 23.38 -8.38 7.47
C TRP A 281 23.33 -7.91 6.00
N PHE A 282 24.49 -7.72 5.37
CA PHE A 282 24.62 -7.22 4.01
C PHE A 282 23.82 -8.06 3.01
N SER A 283 23.97 -9.37 3.06
CA SER A 283 23.30 -10.29 2.13
C SER A 283 21.77 -10.20 2.20
N VAL A 284 21.21 -10.04 3.40
CA VAL A 284 19.76 -9.89 3.56
C VAL A 284 19.28 -8.54 3.00
N ILE A 285 20.00 -7.45 3.28
CA ILE A 285 19.64 -6.12 2.74
C ILE A 285 19.76 -6.11 1.20
N GLN A 286 20.84 -6.67 0.65
CA GLN A 286 21.05 -6.78 -0.80
C GLN A 286 19.87 -7.52 -1.48
N LYS A 287 19.44 -8.64 -0.92
CA LYS A 287 18.29 -9.40 -1.41
C LYS A 287 16.97 -8.62 -1.26
N THR A 288 16.84 -7.84 -0.20
CA THR A 288 15.64 -6.98 -0.01
C THR A 288 15.51 -5.97 -1.14
N LEU A 289 16.61 -5.39 -1.60
CA LEU A 289 16.60 -4.41 -2.70
C LEU A 289 16.21 -5.01 -4.06
N GLU A 290 16.23 -6.34 -4.22
CA GLU A 290 15.70 -7.02 -5.42
C GLU A 290 14.18 -6.78 -5.62
N MET A 291 13.44 -6.41 -4.58
CA MET A 291 12.02 -6.05 -4.69
C MET A 291 11.80 -4.91 -5.69
N ASP A 292 12.70 -3.92 -5.74
CA ASP A 292 12.63 -2.81 -6.70
C ASP A 292 12.65 -3.33 -8.15
N LYS A 293 13.55 -4.25 -8.44
CA LYS A 293 13.69 -4.87 -9.76
C LYS A 293 12.51 -5.78 -10.10
N LEU A 294 11.99 -6.54 -9.13
CA LEU A 294 10.83 -7.41 -9.32
C LEU A 294 9.60 -6.59 -9.71
N ILE A 295 9.30 -5.51 -8.98
CA ILE A 295 8.16 -4.64 -9.29
C ILE A 295 8.31 -4.03 -10.68
N GLN A 296 9.50 -3.57 -11.07
CA GLN A 296 9.75 -3.04 -12.42
C GLN A 296 9.51 -4.09 -13.50
N MET A 297 10.03 -5.30 -13.31
CA MET A 297 9.91 -6.39 -14.30
C MET A 297 8.44 -6.78 -14.51
N HIS A 298 7.70 -7.03 -13.43
CA HIS A 298 6.30 -7.42 -13.52
C HIS A 298 5.43 -6.28 -14.03
N SER A 299 5.64 -5.04 -13.58
CA SER A 299 4.92 -3.87 -14.09
C SER A 299 5.11 -3.69 -15.60
N LYS A 300 6.33 -3.87 -16.11
CA LYS A 300 6.62 -3.79 -17.54
C LYS A 300 5.87 -4.86 -18.36
N VAL A 301 5.71 -6.06 -17.80
CA VAL A 301 4.93 -7.13 -18.45
C VAL A 301 3.44 -6.79 -18.40
N MET A 302 2.94 -6.33 -17.24
CA MET A 302 1.55 -5.89 -17.09
C MET A 302 1.19 -4.75 -18.05
N ASP A 303 2.09 -3.78 -18.25
CA ASP A 303 1.88 -2.62 -19.13
C ASP A 303 1.63 -2.99 -20.59
N LYS A 304 2.03 -4.19 -21.07
CA LYS A 304 1.70 -4.68 -22.42
C LYS A 304 0.20 -4.96 -22.57
N HIS A 305 -0.44 -5.44 -21.51
CA HIS A 305 -1.83 -5.90 -21.53
C HIS A 305 -2.78 -4.86 -20.91
N ASP A 306 -2.24 -4.00 -20.03
CA ASP A 306 -2.97 -2.96 -19.28
C ASP A 306 -2.12 -1.68 -19.18
N PRO A 307 -1.98 -0.91 -20.28
CA PRO A 307 -1.19 0.32 -20.31
C PRO A 307 -1.79 1.45 -19.44
N THR A 308 -3.07 1.36 -19.11
CA THR A 308 -3.80 2.30 -18.26
C THR A 308 -3.67 2.00 -16.77
N LYS A 309 -3.02 0.87 -16.43
CA LYS A 309 -2.75 0.43 -15.05
C LYS A 309 -4.00 0.21 -14.18
N ASN A 310 -5.06 -0.30 -14.78
CA ASN A 310 -6.30 -0.65 -14.07
C ASN A 310 -6.15 -1.90 -13.20
N VAL A 311 -5.28 -2.84 -13.59
CA VAL A 311 -4.96 -4.02 -12.79
C VAL A 311 -3.80 -3.70 -11.86
N ALA A 312 -4.02 -3.74 -10.56
CA ALA A 312 -3.01 -3.48 -9.55
C ALA A 312 -1.98 -4.63 -9.45
N LEU A 313 -0.75 -4.30 -9.10
CA LEU A 313 0.21 -5.27 -8.57
C LEU A 313 0.04 -5.31 -7.04
N ILE A 314 -0.19 -6.50 -6.51
CA ILE A 314 -0.45 -6.77 -5.10
C ILE A 314 0.71 -7.62 -4.56
N VAL A 315 1.55 -7.06 -3.69
CA VAL A 315 2.64 -7.83 -3.08
C VAL A 315 2.09 -8.51 -1.82
N ASP A 316 1.27 -9.53 -2.01
CA ASP A 316 0.45 -10.12 -0.96
C ASP A 316 1.15 -11.19 -0.11
N GLU A 317 2.45 -11.45 -0.40
CA GLU A 317 3.38 -12.10 0.52
C GLU A 317 4.79 -11.55 0.37
N TRP A 318 5.33 -10.98 1.45
CA TRP A 318 6.70 -10.51 1.51
C TRP A 318 7.20 -10.48 2.95
N GLY A 319 8.52 -10.48 3.12
CA GLY A 319 9.18 -10.41 4.41
C GLY A 319 10.46 -11.21 4.43
N THR A 320 11.06 -11.36 5.61
CA THR A 320 12.21 -12.20 5.83
C THR A 320 11.80 -13.64 6.14
N TRP A 321 12.55 -14.58 5.57
CA TRP A 321 12.41 -16.01 5.87
C TRP A 321 13.76 -16.53 6.33
N HIS A 322 13.93 -16.63 7.63
CA HIS A 322 15.12 -17.18 8.27
C HIS A 322 14.90 -18.65 8.67
N ASN A 323 15.96 -19.34 9.11
CA ASN A 323 15.81 -20.61 9.79
C ASN A 323 14.99 -20.40 11.08
N VAL A 324 14.12 -21.33 11.39
CA VAL A 324 13.32 -21.29 12.62
C VAL A 324 14.20 -21.25 13.87
N GLU A 325 13.67 -20.68 14.94
CA GLU A 325 14.38 -20.65 16.23
C GLU A 325 14.63 -22.08 16.74
N PRO A 326 15.84 -22.36 17.26
CA PRO A 326 16.21 -23.67 17.79
C PRO A 326 15.22 -24.15 18.86
N GLY A 327 14.81 -25.42 18.74
CA GLY A 327 13.86 -26.03 19.68
C GLY A 327 12.39 -25.84 19.34
N THR A 328 12.06 -25.05 18.32
CA THR A 328 10.71 -24.91 17.82
C THR A 328 10.38 -25.91 16.72
N ASN A 329 9.08 -26.11 16.41
CA ASN A 329 8.67 -26.96 15.30
C ASN A 329 9.07 -26.31 13.97
N PRO A 330 9.87 -26.96 13.11
CA PRO A 330 10.33 -26.37 11.86
C PRO A 330 9.21 -25.96 10.91
N SER A 331 8.08 -26.68 10.97
CA SER A 331 6.91 -26.39 10.12
C SER A 331 6.07 -25.21 10.59
N PHE A 332 6.35 -24.64 11.74
CA PHE A 332 5.62 -23.48 12.30
C PHE A 332 6.24 -22.14 11.95
N LEU A 333 7.41 -22.17 11.31
CA LEU A 333 8.12 -21.00 10.82
C LEU A 333 8.30 -19.88 11.87
N TYR A 334 8.41 -20.26 13.14
CA TYR A 334 8.67 -19.30 14.22
C TYR A 334 10.11 -18.81 14.15
N GLN A 335 10.29 -17.51 14.05
CA GLN A 335 11.58 -16.83 14.07
C GLN A 335 11.50 -15.54 14.89
N GLN A 336 12.65 -15.11 15.42
CA GLN A 336 12.81 -13.79 16.00
C GLN A 336 12.90 -12.72 14.91
N ASN A 337 12.68 -11.47 15.32
CA ASN A 337 12.83 -10.29 14.48
C ASN A 337 13.82 -9.33 15.14
N THR A 338 14.83 -8.91 14.40
CA THR A 338 15.91 -8.04 14.89
C THR A 338 15.84 -6.64 14.24
N MET A 339 16.82 -5.80 14.57
CA MET A 339 17.00 -4.51 13.91
C MET A 339 17.22 -4.67 12.39
N ARG A 340 17.82 -5.79 11.94
CA ARG A 340 17.92 -6.10 10.51
C ARG A 340 16.56 -6.22 9.83
N ASP A 341 15.62 -6.91 10.46
CA ASP A 341 14.25 -7.09 9.94
C ASP A 341 13.49 -5.75 9.89
N ALA A 342 13.75 -4.84 10.83
CA ALA A 342 13.23 -3.48 10.77
C ALA A 342 13.77 -2.72 9.54
N VAL A 343 15.05 -2.81 9.24
CA VAL A 343 15.67 -2.22 8.04
C VAL A 343 15.09 -2.83 6.77
N VAL A 344 14.85 -4.15 6.74
CA VAL A 344 14.17 -4.84 5.62
C VAL A 344 12.77 -4.28 5.42
N ALA A 345 11.99 -4.13 6.48
CA ALA A 345 10.62 -3.60 6.40
C ALA A 345 10.61 -2.15 5.88
N ALA A 346 11.45 -1.28 6.43
CA ALA A 346 11.57 0.11 6.01
C ALA A 346 11.99 0.23 4.52
N SER A 347 12.97 -0.57 4.10
CA SER A 347 13.46 -0.58 2.71
C SER A 347 12.37 -1.02 1.73
N ASN A 348 11.61 -2.07 2.06
CA ASN A 348 10.48 -2.51 1.23
C ASN A 348 9.37 -1.45 1.17
N LEU A 349 8.98 -0.84 2.29
CA LEU A 349 7.97 0.22 2.30
C LEU A 349 8.41 1.43 1.45
N ASN A 350 9.69 1.83 1.52
CA ASN A 350 10.24 2.89 0.67
C ASN A 350 10.16 2.51 -0.83
N ILE A 351 10.43 1.24 -1.17
CA ILE A 351 10.29 0.72 -2.54
C ILE A 351 8.81 0.73 -2.97
N PHE A 352 7.89 0.25 -2.15
CA PHE A 352 6.47 0.23 -2.50
C PHE A 352 5.91 1.64 -2.76
N HIS A 353 6.32 2.63 -1.96
CA HIS A 353 5.93 4.02 -2.17
C HIS A 353 6.42 4.60 -3.51
N LYS A 354 7.57 4.17 -4.01
CA LYS A 354 8.08 4.57 -5.33
C LYS A 354 7.16 4.11 -6.48
N TYR A 355 6.43 3.00 -6.29
CA TYR A 355 5.61 2.37 -7.33
C TYR A 355 4.09 2.45 -7.07
N THR A 356 3.63 3.44 -6.31
CA THR A 356 2.21 3.61 -5.95
C THR A 356 1.27 3.79 -7.15
N ASN A 357 1.78 4.04 -8.34
CA ASN A 357 0.99 4.04 -9.56
C ASN A 357 0.55 2.63 -10.01
N ARG A 358 1.22 1.56 -9.54
CA ARG A 358 0.90 0.16 -9.86
C ARG A 358 0.68 -0.69 -8.61
N VAL A 359 1.49 -0.52 -7.55
CA VAL A 359 1.36 -1.22 -6.28
C VAL A 359 0.26 -0.57 -5.44
N LYS A 360 -0.81 -1.33 -5.13
CA LYS A 360 -1.96 -0.83 -4.37
C LYS A 360 -2.20 -1.54 -3.04
N MET A 361 -1.58 -2.68 -2.83
CA MET A 361 -1.68 -3.45 -1.59
C MET A 361 -0.41 -4.26 -1.41
N THR A 362 0.01 -4.41 -0.16
CA THR A 362 1.03 -5.39 0.24
C THR A 362 0.63 -6.03 1.55
N ASN A 363 1.00 -7.29 1.77
CA ASN A 363 0.69 -8.00 3.01
C ASN A 363 1.96 -8.67 3.54
N ILE A 364 2.50 -8.13 4.63
CA ILE A 364 3.70 -8.70 5.24
C ILE A 364 3.39 -10.05 5.89
N ALA A 365 4.27 -10.99 5.76
CA ALA A 365 4.16 -12.32 6.32
C ALA A 365 5.00 -12.46 7.61
N GLN A 366 4.35 -12.64 8.79
CA GLN A 366 2.92 -12.63 9.01
C GLN A 366 2.62 -11.75 10.23
N MET A 367 1.35 -11.62 10.60
CA MET A 367 0.94 -10.68 11.64
C MET A 367 1.44 -11.08 13.04
N VAL A 368 1.35 -12.36 13.42
CA VAL A 368 1.71 -12.87 14.75
C VAL A 368 2.53 -14.15 14.64
N ASN A 369 3.61 -14.29 15.40
CA ASN A 369 4.42 -15.48 15.66
C ASN A 369 5.10 -16.18 14.45
N VAL A 370 4.83 -15.78 13.23
CA VAL A 370 5.29 -16.50 12.03
C VAL A 370 6.12 -15.57 11.16
N LEU A 371 7.27 -16.05 10.70
CA LEU A 371 8.19 -15.31 9.81
C LEU A 371 8.50 -13.90 10.35
N GLN A 372 8.38 -12.87 9.51
CA GLN A 372 8.63 -11.48 9.92
C GLN A 372 7.40 -10.89 10.65
N ALA A 373 7.13 -11.42 11.85
CA ALA A 373 5.94 -11.06 12.62
C ALA A 373 5.99 -9.65 13.21
N MET A 374 4.81 -9.01 13.27
CA MET A 374 4.65 -7.76 14.03
C MET A 374 4.71 -8.00 15.54
N ILE A 375 4.13 -9.10 15.98
CA ILE A 375 3.87 -9.42 17.39
C ILE A 375 4.34 -10.84 17.65
N LEU A 376 5.02 -11.05 18.78
CA LEU A 376 5.28 -12.40 19.29
C LEU A 376 4.51 -12.62 20.58
N THR A 377 3.96 -13.82 20.76
CA THR A 377 3.23 -14.24 21.96
C THR A 377 3.80 -15.53 22.52
N ASP A 378 3.82 -15.65 23.84
CA ASP A 378 4.14 -16.89 24.56
C ASP A 378 3.25 -16.95 25.82
N ASN A 379 2.28 -17.87 25.81
CA ASN A 379 1.25 -17.95 26.84
C ASN A 379 0.60 -16.56 27.08
N GLU A 380 0.63 -16.03 28.31
CA GLU A 380 0.06 -14.71 28.63
C GLU A 380 0.93 -13.53 28.18
N LYS A 381 2.19 -13.76 27.79
CA LYS A 381 3.12 -12.70 27.38
C LYS A 381 2.91 -12.29 25.92
N MET A 382 3.16 -11.01 25.66
CA MET A 382 3.17 -10.44 24.31
C MET A 382 4.31 -9.41 24.22
N LEU A 383 4.95 -9.33 23.06
CA LEU A 383 5.91 -8.28 22.73
C LEU A 383 5.71 -7.76 21.32
N LEU A 384 6.12 -6.52 21.10
CA LEU A 384 6.15 -5.86 19.80
C LEU A 384 7.55 -6.01 19.21
N THR A 385 7.66 -6.45 17.95
CA THR A 385 8.96 -6.61 17.29
C THR A 385 9.49 -5.28 16.76
N PRO A 386 10.79 -5.19 16.40
CA PRO A 386 11.31 -4.02 15.69
C PRO A 386 10.57 -3.74 14.36
N THR A 387 10.06 -4.77 13.68
CA THR A 387 9.22 -4.64 12.48
C THR A 387 7.90 -3.91 12.77
N TYR A 388 7.23 -4.22 13.89
CA TYR A 388 6.02 -3.49 14.34
C TYR A 388 6.28 -1.99 14.43
N HIS A 389 7.40 -1.61 15.03
CA HIS A 389 7.75 -0.21 15.23
C HIS A 389 7.98 0.54 13.93
N VAL A 390 8.50 -0.13 12.89
CA VAL A 390 8.60 0.46 11.55
C VAL A 390 7.21 0.77 10.99
N PHE A 391 6.29 -0.18 11.02
CA PHE A 391 4.93 0.04 10.53
C PHE A 391 4.22 1.15 11.31
N GLU A 392 4.39 1.20 12.63
CA GLU A 392 3.84 2.26 13.48
C GLU A 392 4.41 3.64 13.14
N MET A 393 5.72 3.75 12.88
CA MET A 393 6.35 5.01 12.47
C MET A 393 5.94 5.44 11.06
N TYR A 394 5.82 4.49 10.12
CA TYR A 394 5.53 4.74 8.71
C TYR A 394 4.04 4.96 8.41
N LYS A 395 3.13 4.67 9.34
CA LYS A 395 1.68 4.87 9.12
C LYS A 395 1.30 6.30 8.73
N VAL A 396 2.17 7.26 8.98
CA VAL A 396 2.03 8.67 8.57
C VAL A 396 1.97 8.88 7.05
N HIS A 397 2.42 7.89 6.28
CA HIS A 397 2.36 7.90 4.82
C HIS A 397 1.06 7.30 4.26
N LYS A 398 0.25 6.61 5.08
CA LYS A 398 -1.04 6.06 4.64
C LYS A 398 -1.97 7.15 4.16
N GLY A 399 -2.53 6.99 2.98
CA GLY A 399 -3.47 7.97 2.43
C GLY A 399 -2.84 9.30 2.03
N ALA A 400 -1.52 9.40 2.05
CA ALA A 400 -0.77 10.57 1.60
C ALA A 400 -0.41 10.46 0.11
N ILE A 401 0.08 11.54 -0.46
CA ILE A 401 0.64 11.56 -1.83
C ILE A 401 2.13 11.37 -1.75
N ASN A 402 2.63 10.42 -2.50
CA ASN A 402 4.07 10.24 -2.67
C ASN A 402 4.68 11.49 -3.30
N LEU A 403 5.78 11.97 -2.74
CA LEU A 403 6.60 13.03 -3.32
C LEU A 403 7.81 12.39 -4.00
N PRO A 404 7.95 12.52 -5.31
CA PRO A 404 9.13 12.04 -6.00
C PRO A 404 10.39 12.65 -5.41
N LEU A 405 11.42 11.83 -5.24
CA LEU A 405 12.69 12.28 -4.73
C LEU A 405 13.86 11.80 -5.60
N GLU A 406 14.88 12.62 -5.72
CA GLU A 406 16.17 12.24 -6.28
C GLU A 406 17.12 11.96 -5.11
N LEU A 407 17.67 10.74 -5.06
CA LEU A 407 18.57 10.30 -4.01
C LEU A 407 19.95 10.00 -4.61
N MET A 408 20.96 10.74 -4.16
CA MET A 408 22.37 10.45 -4.36
C MET A 408 22.95 10.04 -3.02
N THR A 409 23.42 8.83 -2.89
CA THR A 409 23.92 8.27 -1.64
C THR A 409 25.28 7.65 -1.82
N SER A 410 26.04 7.53 -0.74
CA SER A 410 27.23 6.69 -0.66
C SER A 410 26.85 5.20 -0.80
N ASN A 411 27.85 4.36 -0.93
CA ASN A 411 27.67 2.92 -0.97
C ASN A 411 28.16 2.27 0.32
N TYR A 412 27.42 1.30 0.81
CA TYR A 412 27.86 0.34 1.80
C TYR A 412 28.42 -0.88 1.05
N THR A 413 29.68 -1.25 1.34
CA THR A 413 30.45 -2.22 0.55
C THR A 413 31.03 -3.30 1.44
N ILE A 414 30.88 -4.57 1.05
CA ILE A 414 31.56 -5.72 1.64
C ILE A 414 32.26 -6.50 0.52
N GLY A 415 33.58 -6.60 0.59
CA GLY A 415 34.39 -7.24 -0.47
C GLY A 415 34.20 -6.47 -1.80
N ASP A 416 33.77 -7.19 -2.83
CA ASP A 416 33.50 -6.60 -4.16
C ASP A 416 32.01 -6.21 -4.38
N GLU A 417 31.14 -6.47 -3.41
CA GLU A 417 29.72 -6.22 -3.48
C GLU A 417 29.37 -4.88 -2.83
N SER A 418 28.43 -4.16 -3.44
CA SER A 418 28.08 -2.79 -3.02
C SER A 418 26.60 -2.53 -3.17
N ILE A 419 26.00 -1.87 -2.19
CA ILE A 419 24.60 -1.41 -2.17
C ILE A 419 24.53 0.06 -1.74
N PRO A 420 23.45 0.81 -2.11
CA PRO A 420 23.22 2.15 -1.58
C PRO A 420 23.16 2.14 -0.05
N SER A 421 23.87 3.05 0.63
CA SER A 421 23.90 3.12 2.11
C SER A 421 22.60 3.68 2.69
N VAL A 422 21.88 4.53 1.94
CA VAL A 422 20.63 5.15 2.36
C VAL A 422 19.54 4.90 1.33
N ASN A 423 18.34 4.58 1.80
CA ASN A 423 17.11 4.66 1.01
C ASN A 423 16.08 5.54 1.72
N ALA A 424 15.12 6.10 0.98
CA ALA A 424 14.21 7.10 1.49
C ALA A 424 12.87 7.12 0.75
N THR A 425 11.86 7.67 1.42
CA THR A 425 10.57 8.05 0.82
C THR A 425 10.11 9.39 1.40
N ALA A 426 9.30 10.11 0.64
CA ALA A 426 8.65 11.32 1.10
C ALA A 426 7.17 11.33 0.68
N SER A 427 6.33 11.95 1.50
CA SER A 427 4.91 12.12 1.19
C SER A 427 4.36 13.41 1.77
N ILE A 428 3.23 13.86 1.22
CA ILE A 428 2.44 14.97 1.74
C ILE A 428 1.01 14.49 2.00
N ASN A 429 0.48 14.78 3.19
CA ASN A 429 -0.89 14.42 3.53
C ASN A 429 -1.90 15.51 3.13
N SER A 430 -3.19 15.24 3.29
CA SER A 430 -4.29 16.17 2.96
C SER A 430 -4.24 17.50 3.75
N THR A 431 -3.53 17.55 4.87
CA THR A 431 -3.35 18.78 5.66
C THR A 431 -2.09 19.57 5.28
N GLY A 432 -1.31 19.10 4.29
CA GLY A 432 -0.08 19.76 3.83
C GLY A 432 1.16 19.44 4.66
N ILE A 433 1.08 18.49 5.59
CA ILE A 433 2.24 18.03 6.36
C ILE A 433 3.08 17.11 5.48
N VAL A 434 4.37 17.40 5.39
CA VAL A 434 5.34 16.57 4.69
C VAL A 434 5.99 15.60 5.67
N HIS A 435 6.02 14.31 5.31
CA HIS A 435 6.78 13.29 6.03
C HIS A 435 7.91 12.76 5.15
N ILE A 436 9.09 12.60 5.75
CA ILE A 436 10.26 12.02 5.09
C ILE A 436 10.76 10.87 5.95
N SER A 437 10.83 9.69 5.37
CA SER A 437 11.42 8.52 6.02
C SER A 437 12.75 8.18 5.40
N LEU A 438 13.77 8.03 6.24
CA LEU A 438 15.15 7.72 5.89
C LEU A 438 15.53 6.38 6.51
N CYS A 439 16.22 5.54 5.77
CA CYS A 439 16.75 4.27 6.27
C CYS A 439 18.25 4.19 5.94
N ASN A 440 19.11 4.16 6.96
CA ASN A 440 20.53 3.88 6.82
C ASN A 440 20.76 2.38 6.97
N VAL A 441 21.22 1.74 5.90
CA VAL A 441 21.46 0.29 5.88
C VAL A 441 22.90 -0.09 6.26
N ASP A 442 23.81 0.90 6.37
CA ASP A 442 25.17 0.68 6.88
C ASP A 442 25.11 0.43 8.40
N PRO A 443 25.53 -0.73 8.90
CA PRO A 443 25.44 -1.03 10.32
C PRO A 443 26.51 -0.34 11.17
N ASN A 444 27.54 0.23 10.54
CA ASN A 444 28.73 0.74 11.21
C ASN A 444 28.86 2.27 11.15
N ASN A 445 28.39 2.91 10.07
CA ASN A 445 28.65 4.31 9.81
C ASN A 445 27.37 5.16 9.81
N ASN A 446 27.45 6.30 10.50
CA ASN A 446 26.47 7.37 10.33
C ASN A 446 26.60 7.97 8.93
N ASP A 447 25.50 8.52 8.40
CA ASP A 447 25.51 9.24 7.12
C ASP A 447 25.00 10.66 7.33
N GLU A 448 25.73 11.66 6.84
CA GLU A 448 25.25 13.04 6.83
C GLU A 448 24.40 13.26 5.57
N VAL A 449 23.09 13.30 5.75
CA VAL A 449 22.09 13.44 4.69
C VAL A 449 21.67 14.90 4.58
N LYS A 450 21.88 15.49 3.41
CA LYS A 450 21.34 16.82 3.08
C LYS A 450 20.06 16.67 2.27
N ILE A 451 18.94 17.16 2.80
CA ILE A 451 17.63 17.15 2.16
C ILE A 451 17.31 18.56 1.67
N ASP A 452 17.13 18.69 0.36
CA ASP A 452 16.76 19.94 -0.29
C ASP A 452 15.24 20.00 -0.47
N LEU A 453 14.63 21.05 0.04
CA LEU A 453 13.18 21.29 0.06
C LEU A 453 12.88 22.68 -0.52
N GLU A 454 13.38 22.99 -1.71
CA GLU A 454 13.46 24.31 -2.35
C GLU A 454 12.26 25.26 -2.11
N LYS A 455 11.08 24.72 -1.80
CA LYS A 455 9.83 25.48 -1.66
C LYS A 455 9.14 25.34 -0.31
N PHE A 456 9.81 24.75 0.66
CA PHE A 456 9.30 24.60 2.00
C PHE A 456 9.85 25.73 2.90
N ILE A 457 8.97 26.57 3.44
CA ILE A 457 9.36 27.73 4.25
C ILE A 457 8.65 27.74 5.61
N ASN A 458 9.23 28.44 6.58
CA ASN A 458 8.70 28.63 7.93
C ASN A 458 8.42 27.29 8.65
N GLY A 459 9.24 26.26 8.38
CA GLY A 459 8.99 24.91 8.84
C GLY A 459 9.34 24.66 10.29
N LYS A 460 8.46 23.92 10.98
CA LYS A 460 8.76 23.24 12.24
C LYS A 460 9.01 21.76 11.94
N ILE A 461 10.12 21.24 12.46
CA ILE A 461 10.50 19.84 12.24
C ILE A 461 10.50 19.09 13.55
N SER A 462 10.00 17.88 13.54
CA SER A 462 10.16 16.88 14.59
C SER A 462 10.53 15.54 13.97
N GLY A 463 11.19 14.68 14.75
CA GLY A 463 11.63 13.38 14.25
C GLY A 463 11.48 12.28 15.28
N ARG A 464 11.42 11.05 14.77
CA ARG A 464 11.50 9.81 15.54
C ARG A 464 12.56 8.91 14.91
N VAL A 465 13.27 8.14 15.73
CA VAL A 465 14.31 7.20 15.28
C VAL A 465 14.09 5.84 15.90
N LEU A 466 14.26 4.79 15.11
CA LEU A 466 14.44 3.41 15.53
C LEU A 466 15.86 2.99 15.18
N THR A 467 16.66 2.63 16.17
CA THR A 467 18.05 2.17 16.04
C THR A 467 18.46 1.42 17.30
N SER A 468 19.60 0.74 17.24
CA SER A 468 20.20 0.02 18.36
C SER A 468 21.73 0.07 18.27
N GLU A 469 22.42 -0.31 19.35
CA GLU A 469 23.89 -0.45 19.33
C GLU A 469 24.31 -1.66 18.49
N GLU A 470 23.58 -2.77 18.64
CA GLU A 470 23.87 -4.03 17.96
C GLU A 470 22.94 -4.24 16.75
N MET A 471 23.49 -4.82 15.65
CA MET A 471 22.70 -5.08 14.43
C MET A 471 21.69 -6.22 14.59
N ASN A 472 21.92 -7.12 15.56
CA ASN A 472 21.03 -8.23 15.89
C ASN A 472 20.17 -7.96 17.14
N ALA A 473 20.11 -6.72 17.62
CA ALA A 473 19.26 -6.36 18.75
C ALA A 473 17.78 -6.70 18.41
N LEU A 474 17.09 -7.27 19.39
CA LEU A 474 15.69 -7.69 19.29
C LEU A 474 14.95 -7.40 20.60
N ASN A 475 13.64 -7.48 20.55
CA ASN A 475 12.81 -7.51 21.73
C ASN A 475 12.57 -8.97 22.15
N SER A 476 12.76 -9.28 23.41
CA SER A 476 12.50 -10.59 24.01
C SER A 476 11.41 -10.49 25.07
N PHE A 477 10.86 -11.63 25.52
CA PHE A 477 9.89 -11.64 26.61
C PHE A 477 10.44 -11.20 27.97
N ASP A 478 11.78 -11.17 28.10
CA ASP A 478 12.46 -10.64 29.28
C ASP A 478 12.82 -9.17 29.13
N GLU A 479 13.09 -8.71 27.91
CA GLU A 479 13.40 -7.33 27.55
C GLU A 479 12.52 -6.85 26.37
N PRO A 480 11.21 -6.61 26.62
CA PRO A 480 10.25 -6.36 25.55
C PRO A 480 10.35 -4.96 24.89
N GLN A 481 11.19 -4.07 25.43
CA GLN A 481 11.39 -2.69 24.97
C GLN A 481 12.86 -2.36 24.67
N ASN A 482 13.70 -3.38 24.39
CA ASN A 482 15.11 -3.17 24.06
C ASN A 482 15.29 -2.34 22.77
N VAL A 483 14.44 -2.55 21.77
CA VAL A 483 14.40 -1.80 20.51
C VAL A 483 13.04 -1.12 20.39
N GLU A 484 13.00 0.18 20.63
CA GLU A 484 11.79 1.00 20.51
C GLU A 484 12.08 2.38 19.93
N PRO A 485 11.09 3.04 19.28
CA PRO A 485 11.26 4.37 18.72
C PRO A 485 11.50 5.43 19.79
N LYS A 486 12.47 6.32 19.54
CA LYS A 486 12.82 7.46 20.40
C LYS A 486 12.64 8.78 19.64
N ALA A 487 12.56 9.90 20.37
CA ALA A 487 12.59 11.21 19.77
C ALA A 487 13.94 11.42 19.07
N PHE A 488 13.90 12.01 17.88
CA PHE A 488 15.08 12.30 17.08
C PHE A 488 15.24 13.81 16.93
N THR A 489 16.42 14.32 17.24
CA THR A 489 16.73 15.76 17.24
C THR A 489 18.04 16.10 16.55
N ASP A 490 18.78 15.11 16.03
CA ASP A 490 20.07 15.33 15.37
C ASP A 490 19.90 15.74 13.91
N PHE A 491 19.27 16.89 13.74
CA PHE A 491 19.08 17.57 12.46
C PHE A 491 19.19 19.08 12.61
N LYS A 492 19.53 19.76 11.51
CA LYS A 492 19.54 21.22 11.42
C LYS A 492 18.72 21.66 10.22
N PHE A 493 17.84 22.63 10.42
CA PHE A 493 17.08 23.27 9.35
C PHE A 493 17.65 24.65 9.08
N THR A 494 18.05 24.89 7.84
CA THR A 494 18.61 26.18 7.40
C THR A 494 18.06 26.52 6.02
N ASP A 495 17.45 27.70 5.90
CA ASP A 495 16.82 28.19 4.68
C ASP A 495 15.80 27.19 4.14
N ASN A 496 16.07 26.44 3.11
CA ASN A 496 15.18 25.45 2.51
C ASN A 496 15.79 24.04 2.53
N SER A 497 16.72 23.76 3.43
CA SER A 497 17.38 22.47 3.54
C SER A 497 17.45 21.94 4.96
N ILE A 498 17.41 20.63 5.08
CA ILE A 498 17.61 19.90 6.33
C ILE A 498 18.92 19.15 6.21
N THR A 499 19.80 19.28 7.18
CA THR A 499 20.96 18.38 7.34
C THR A 499 20.64 17.44 8.48
N VAL A 500 20.67 16.14 8.24
CA VAL A 500 20.39 15.06 9.19
C VAL A 500 21.64 14.25 9.42
N ASN A 501 22.08 14.10 10.66
CA ASN A 501 23.08 13.09 11.01
C ASN A 501 22.37 11.77 11.26
N LEU A 502 22.23 10.96 10.21
CA LEU A 502 21.48 9.71 10.21
C LEU A 502 22.31 8.60 10.86
N PRO A 503 21.92 8.05 12.02
CA PRO A 503 22.71 7.03 12.70
C PRO A 503 22.89 5.77 11.86
N ALA A 504 23.95 5.00 12.11
CA ALA A 504 24.13 3.67 11.57
C ALA A 504 22.92 2.78 11.86
N LYS A 505 22.58 1.82 10.95
CA LYS A 505 21.45 0.87 11.13
C LYS A 505 20.20 1.51 11.73
N SER A 506 19.72 2.60 11.11
CA SER A 506 18.61 3.38 11.66
C SER A 506 17.48 3.61 10.67
N ILE A 507 16.30 3.79 11.21
CA ILE A 507 15.12 4.29 10.51
C ILE A 507 14.69 5.59 11.19
N VAL A 508 14.67 6.69 10.42
CA VAL A 508 14.26 8.01 10.90
C VAL A 508 13.04 8.47 10.13
N VAL A 509 12.02 8.92 10.83
CA VAL A 509 10.82 9.56 10.25
C VAL A 509 10.76 11.00 10.71
N LEU A 510 10.84 11.92 9.76
CA LEU A 510 10.73 13.36 9.98
C LEU A 510 9.31 13.82 9.63
N LYS A 511 8.75 14.70 10.48
CA LYS A 511 7.51 15.42 10.25
C LYS A 511 7.83 16.90 10.08
N LEU A 512 7.38 17.46 8.95
CA LEU A 512 7.60 18.85 8.57
C LEU A 512 6.26 19.57 8.49
N GLU A 513 6.07 20.55 9.36
CA GLU A 513 4.90 21.44 9.40
C GLU A 513 5.34 22.83 8.95
N GLY A 514 4.85 23.32 7.82
CA GLY A 514 5.26 24.61 7.26
C GLY A 514 4.42 25.00 6.05
N GLU A 515 4.87 26.04 5.37
CA GLU A 515 4.20 26.55 4.19
C GLU A 515 4.93 26.10 2.92
N LEU A 516 4.16 25.64 1.93
CA LEU A 516 4.68 25.37 0.59
C LEU A 516 4.66 26.66 -0.22
N ASN A 517 5.84 27.22 -0.48
CA ASN A 517 6.00 28.37 -1.39
C ASN A 517 6.05 27.89 -2.85
N SER A 518 5.05 27.10 -3.25
CA SER A 518 4.96 26.57 -4.60
C SER A 518 4.21 27.56 -5.52
N ASN A 519 4.64 27.67 -6.77
CA ASN A 519 3.89 28.38 -7.82
C ASN A 519 2.66 27.60 -8.31
N ILE A 520 2.20 26.64 -7.53
CA ILE A 520 1.13 25.73 -7.91
C ILE A 520 -0.19 26.48 -7.87
N GLY A 521 -0.92 26.39 -8.98
CA GLY A 521 -2.30 26.87 -9.11
C GLY A 521 -2.51 28.31 -8.67
N SER A 522 -1.89 29.28 -9.37
CA SER A 522 -2.19 30.69 -9.11
C SER A 522 -3.65 30.96 -9.38
N ALA A 523 -4.37 31.47 -8.36
CA ALA A 523 -5.74 31.90 -8.54
C ALA A 523 -5.84 32.93 -9.67
N ILE A 524 -6.86 32.77 -10.52
CA ILE A 524 -7.12 33.70 -11.61
C ILE A 524 -7.97 34.89 -11.11
N LYS A 525 -7.74 36.05 -11.71
CA LYS A 525 -8.62 37.21 -11.52
C LYS A 525 -9.85 37.02 -12.41
N VAL A 526 -11.00 37.06 -11.80
CA VAL A 526 -12.28 36.90 -12.51
C VAL A 526 -13.11 38.18 -12.38
N ASN A 527 -13.58 38.65 -13.48
CA ASN A 527 -14.49 39.82 -13.52
C ASN A 527 -15.94 39.31 -13.47
N ASN A 528 -16.70 39.70 -12.43
CA ASN A 528 -18.11 39.37 -12.29
C ASN A 528 -18.43 37.84 -12.25
N PRO A 529 -17.89 37.06 -11.29
CA PRO A 529 -18.21 35.64 -11.15
C PRO A 529 -19.68 35.50 -10.73
N GLN A 530 -20.43 34.67 -11.45
CA GLN A 530 -21.82 34.32 -11.16
C GLN A 530 -21.92 32.90 -10.63
N PRO A 531 -22.78 32.61 -9.63
CA PRO A 531 -22.99 31.22 -9.17
C PRO A 531 -23.42 30.31 -10.31
N LYS A 532 -23.15 29.00 -10.16
CA LYS A 532 -23.43 27.90 -11.08
C LYS A 532 -22.32 27.66 -12.09
N LEU A 533 -22.26 26.42 -12.59
CA LEU A 533 -21.46 26.03 -13.74
C LEU A 533 -22.26 26.09 -15.03
N THR A 534 -21.59 26.18 -16.15
CA THR A 534 -22.18 25.87 -17.47
C THR A 534 -22.08 24.37 -17.73
N TYR A 535 -23.06 23.82 -18.46
CA TYR A 535 -22.96 22.47 -19.01
C TYR A 535 -23.34 22.45 -20.49
N ASN A 536 -22.70 21.55 -21.23
CA ASN A 536 -23.06 21.15 -22.58
C ASN A 536 -23.43 19.68 -22.59
N TYR A 537 -24.56 19.33 -23.18
CA TYR A 537 -25.09 17.97 -23.31
C TYR A 537 -24.98 17.51 -24.76
N TYR A 538 -24.54 16.27 -24.94
CA TYR A 538 -24.25 15.64 -26.23
C TYR A 538 -24.93 14.27 -26.30
N LYS A 539 -25.54 13.92 -27.44
CA LYS A 539 -26.11 12.59 -27.67
C LYS A 539 -25.16 11.76 -28.50
N LYS A 540 -24.53 10.74 -27.88
CA LYS A 540 -23.56 9.86 -28.55
C LYS A 540 -23.38 8.58 -27.77
N SER A 541 -23.38 7.43 -28.46
CA SER A 541 -22.92 6.16 -27.89
C SER A 541 -21.40 6.13 -27.83
N LEU A 542 -20.85 5.90 -26.66
CA LEU A 542 -19.42 6.01 -26.38
C LEU A 542 -18.91 4.78 -25.61
N MET A 543 -17.62 4.51 -25.75
CA MET A 543 -16.90 3.49 -25.00
C MET A 543 -15.84 4.11 -24.08
N VAL A 544 -15.41 5.32 -24.42
CA VAL A 544 -14.45 6.17 -23.70
C VAL A 544 -14.84 7.62 -23.93
N LEU A 545 -14.36 8.52 -23.11
CA LEU A 545 -14.58 9.98 -23.27
C LEU A 545 -14.01 10.46 -24.60
N PRO A 546 -14.80 11.18 -25.40
CA PRO A 546 -14.43 11.68 -26.72
C PRO A 546 -13.60 12.97 -26.63
N ASN A 547 -13.10 13.41 -27.76
CA ASN A 547 -12.78 14.82 -27.89
C ASN A 547 -14.11 15.60 -28.09
N PHE A 548 -14.52 16.38 -27.10
CA PHE A 548 -15.81 17.10 -27.09
C PHE A 548 -15.94 18.15 -28.19
N SER A 549 -14.80 18.63 -28.77
CA SER A 549 -14.85 19.54 -29.94
C SER A 549 -15.41 18.90 -31.19
N ASP A 550 -15.44 17.56 -31.26
CA ASP A 550 -15.90 16.78 -32.40
C ASP A 550 -17.39 16.41 -32.30
N LEU A 551 -18.08 16.89 -31.26
CA LEU A 551 -19.47 16.57 -30.98
C LEU A 551 -20.38 17.80 -31.17
N GLU A 552 -21.60 17.56 -31.63
CA GLU A 552 -22.66 18.57 -31.72
C GLU A 552 -23.35 18.74 -30.36
N ILE A 553 -23.47 19.98 -29.88
CA ILE A 553 -24.20 20.32 -28.65
C ILE A 553 -25.69 20.16 -28.91
N VAL A 554 -26.34 19.29 -28.15
CA VAL A 554 -27.82 19.08 -28.19
C VAL A 554 -28.55 20.07 -27.28
N SER A 555 -28.00 20.31 -26.09
CA SER A 555 -28.49 21.32 -25.17
C SER A 555 -27.38 21.88 -24.29
N GLU A 556 -27.57 23.10 -23.79
CA GLU A 556 -26.67 23.79 -22.88
C GLU A 556 -27.43 24.52 -21.80
N GLY A 557 -26.80 24.80 -20.67
CA GLY A 557 -27.47 25.53 -19.58
C GLY A 557 -26.56 25.80 -18.38
N LEU A 558 -27.19 26.21 -17.29
CA LEU A 558 -26.54 26.45 -16.01
C LEU A 558 -27.00 25.44 -14.98
N ILE A 559 -26.04 24.93 -14.17
CA ILE A 559 -26.30 23.96 -13.14
C ILE A 559 -25.58 24.36 -11.83
N ASP A 560 -26.23 24.16 -10.71
CA ASP A 560 -25.73 24.57 -9.38
C ASP A 560 -24.73 23.61 -8.77
N GLN A 561 -24.72 22.34 -9.21
CA GLN A 561 -23.80 21.27 -8.78
C GLN A 561 -23.43 20.38 -9.95
N ILE A 562 -22.38 19.58 -9.81
CA ILE A 562 -22.00 18.57 -10.81
C ILE A 562 -22.93 17.37 -10.63
N LYS A 563 -24.07 17.41 -11.32
CA LYS A 563 -25.13 16.40 -11.34
C LYS A 563 -25.69 16.29 -12.74
N LEU A 564 -26.46 15.25 -12.99
CA LEU A 564 -27.06 15.04 -14.31
C LEU A 564 -28.04 16.16 -14.67
N PRO A 565 -27.93 16.77 -15.87
CA PRO A 565 -28.91 17.69 -16.36
C PRO A 565 -30.25 16.96 -16.64
N GLU A 566 -31.37 17.62 -16.42
CA GLU A 566 -32.72 17.10 -16.72
C GLU A 566 -33.39 17.89 -17.85
N PRO A 567 -34.11 17.26 -18.80
CA PRO A 567 -34.20 15.77 -18.92
C PRO A 567 -32.96 15.15 -19.51
N ASN A 568 -32.68 13.88 -19.13
CA ASN A 568 -31.65 13.05 -19.76
C ASN A 568 -32.24 11.72 -20.25
N ASP A 569 -31.56 11.09 -21.21
CA ASP A 569 -32.08 9.88 -21.87
C ASP A 569 -31.70 8.59 -21.14
N GLY A 570 -30.99 8.65 -20.00
CA GLY A 570 -30.54 7.50 -19.23
C GLY A 570 -29.38 6.72 -19.85
N SER A 571 -29.09 6.85 -21.14
CA SER A 571 -28.01 6.18 -21.85
C SER A 571 -27.55 6.92 -23.10
N ASP A 572 -26.36 6.55 -23.61
CA ASP A 572 -25.81 7.05 -24.87
C ASP A 572 -25.68 8.59 -24.96
N PHE A 573 -25.16 9.20 -23.90
CA PHE A 573 -24.91 10.63 -23.84
C PHE A 573 -23.57 10.99 -23.19
N ALA A 574 -23.17 12.25 -23.38
CA ALA A 574 -22.05 12.85 -22.64
C ALA A 574 -22.40 14.24 -22.15
N VAL A 575 -21.75 14.67 -21.08
CA VAL A 575 -21.89 16.02 -20.51
C VAL A 575 -20.51 16.59 -20.23
N LYS A 576 -20.34 17.85 -20.58
CA LYS A 576 -19.16 18.62 -20.22
C LYS A 576 -19.59 19.80 -19.36
N TYR A 577 -19.11 19.81 -18.09
CA TYR A 577 -19.30 20.91 -17.16
C TYR A 577 -18.07 21.81 -17.22
N SER A 578 -18.27 23.13 -17.21
CA SER A 578 -17.19 24.10 -17.26
C SER A 578 -17.50 25.31 -16.41
N GLY A 579 -16.47 25.85 -15.75
CA GLY A 579 -16.61 27.04 -14.95
C GLY A 579 -15.43 27.29 -14.03
N LEU A 580 -15.75 27.75 -12.82
CA LEU A 580 -14.77 28.16 -11.82
C LEU A 580 -15.10 27.49 -10.49
N ILE A 581 -14.06 27.07 -9.78
CA ILE A 581 -14.13 26.67 -8.37
C ILE A 581 -13.46 27.74 -7.50
N LYS A 582 -14.11 28.15 -6.41
CA LYS A 582 -13.59 29.10 -5.45
C LYS A 582 -12.96 28.37 -4.28
N ILE A 583 -11.63 28.40 -4.21
CA ILE A 583 -10.83 27.76 -3.16
C ILE A 583 -10.76 28.68 -1.93
N PRO A 584 -11.14 28.21 -0.73
CA PRO A 584 -11.29 29.04 0.46
C PRO A 584 -9.96 29.47 1.10
N GLN A 585 -8.91 28.65 1.00
CA GLN A 585 -7.57 28.94 1.54
C GLN A 585 -6.49 28.22 0.75
N ASN A 586 -5.23 28.68 0.90
CA ASN A 586 -4.11 28.02 0.27
C ASN A 586 -3.95 26.60 0.85
N GLY A 587 -3.65 25.64 0.00
CA GLY A 587 -3.35 24.31 0.49
C GLY A 587 -3.44 23.21 -0.55
N PHE A 588 -3.35 22.02 -0.05
CA PHE A 588 -3.46 20.80 -0.79
C PHE A 588 -4.92 20.33 -0.81
N TYR A 589 -5.44 20.02 -1.99
CA TYR A 589 -6.81 19.60 -2.22
C TYR A 589 -6.84 18.26 -2.93
N ASN A 590 -7.67 17.36 -2.43
CA ASN A 590 -7.98 16.10 -3.05
C ASN A 590 -9.35 16.20 -3.72
N PHE A 591 -9.42 15.79 -4.97
CA PHE A 591 -10.64 15.73 -5.76
C PHE A 591 -10.99 14.27 -6.05
N TYR A 592 -12.25 13.92 -5.88
CA TYR A 592 -12.77 12.58 -6.15
C TYR A 592 -13.82 12.66 -7.24
N SER A 593 -13.80 11.68 -8.13
CA SER A 593 -14.91 11.48 -9.08
C SER A 593 -15.42 10.06 -8.97
N LYS A 594 -16.70 9.93 -8.60
CA LYS A 594 -17.45 8.68 -8.62
C LYS A 594 -18.40 8.72 -9.79
N SER A 595 -18.35 7.75 -10.68
CA SER A 595 -19.20 7.70 -11.86
C SER A 595 -19.51 6.28 -12.32
N ASP A 596 -20.63 6.15 -13.02
CA ASP A 596 -21.05 5.09 -13.92
C ASP A 596 -21.57 5.79 -15.19
N ASP A 597 -20.91 5.80 -16.33
CA ASP A 597 -19.61 5.27 -16.74
C ASP A 597 -18.43 6.26 -16.48
N GLY A 598 -17.76 6.72 -17.53
CA GLY A 598 -16.49 7.41 -17.45
C GLY A 598 -16.52 8.90 -17.14
N THR A 599 -15.55 9.37 -16.33
CA THR A 599 -15.30 10.80 -16.06
C THR A 599 -13.83 11.18 -16.17
N LYS A 600 -13.58 12.46 -16.45
CA LYS A 600 -12.31 13.17 -16.27
C LYS A 600 -12.56 14.51 -15.58
N LEU A 601 -11.66 14.88 -14.66
CA LEU A 601 -11.71 16.16 -13.98
C LEU A 601 -10.41 16.94 -14.19
N TYR A 602 -10.55 18.21 -14.53
CA TYR A 602 -9.46 19.14 -14.77
C TYR A 602 -9.55 20.34 -13.84
N ILE A 603 -8.40 20.77 -13.31
CA ILE A 603 -8.26 22.05 -12.60
C ILE A 603 -7.17 22.86 -13.31
N ASP A 604 -7.47 24.11 -13.63
CA ASP A 604 -6.60 25.04 -14.38
C ASP A 604 -6.06 24.43 -15.70
N GLY A 605 -6.85 23.55 -16.33
CA GLY A 605 -6.51 22.85 -17.56
C GLY A 605 -5.60 21.62 -17.35
N LYS A 606 -5.19 21.33 -16.11
CA LYS A 606 -4.43 20.12 -15.77
C LYS A 606 -5.40 18.99 -15.43
N LEU A 607 -5.25 17.85 -16.10
CA LEU A 607 -6.02 16.63 -15.80
C LEU A 607 -5.61 16.07 -14.43
N LEU A 608 -6.54 16.00 -13.49
CA LEU A 608 -6.32 15.52 -12.14
C LEU A 608 -6.89 14.12 -11.90
N VAL A 609 -8.13 13.87 -12.35
CA VAL A 609 -8.82 12.60 -12.13
C VAL A 609 -9.14 11.97 -13.49
N ILE A 610 -8.81 10.69 -13.62
CA ILE A 610 -9.16 9.86 -14.77
C ILE A 610 -9.95 8.66 -14.24
N ASN A 611 -11.20 8.57 -14.64
CA ASN A 611 -12.11 7.46 -14.38
C ASN A 611 -12.81 7.10 -15.70
N ASP A 612 -12.04 6.91 -16.77
CA ASP A 612 -12.55 6.77 -18.14
C ASP A 612 -12.83 5.30 -18.49
N GLY A 613 -13.77 5.10 -19.41
CA GLY A 613 -14.20 3.79 -19.89
C GLY A 613 -15.57 3.38 -19.38
N ARG A 614 -16.08 2.23 -19.88
CA ARG A 614 -17.34 1.65 -19.39
C ARG A 614 -17.09 0.81 -18.14
N HIS A 615 -17.73 1.16 -17.03
CA HIS A 615 -17.59 0.46 -15.76
C HIS A 615 -18.81 0.71 -14.86
N ALA A 616 -19.06 -0.19 -13.91
CA ALA A 616 -19.99 0.03 -12.81
C ALA A 616 -19.49 1.20 -11.92
N PRO A 617 -20.33 1.76 -11.03
CA PRO A 617 -19.95 2.90 -10.20
C PRO A 617 -18.59 2.68 -9.53
N MET A 618 -17.61 3.51 -9.87
CA MET A 618 -16.24 3.47 -9.36
C MET A 618 -15.81 4.89 -8.98
N GLU A 619 -15.06 5.02 -7.90
CA GLU A 619 -14.47 6.29 -7.47
C GLU A 619 -12.96 6.29 -7.70
N THR A 620 -12.46 7.36 -8.29
CA THR A 620 -11.03 7.66 -8.41
C THR A 620 -10.74 9.06 -7.89
N GLN A 621 -9.46 9.35 -7.62
CA GLN A 621 -9.07 10.61 -7.02
C GLN A 621 -7.84 11.22 -7.69
N GLY A 622 -7.67 12.53 -7.49
CA GLY A 622 -6.51 13.28 -7.95
C GLY A 622 -6.30 14.53 -7.10
N PHE A 623 -5.12 15.10 -7.18
CA PHE A 623 -4.64 16.08 -6.22
C PHE A 623 -4.16 17.33 -6.90
N ALA A 624 -4.38 18.48 -6.24
CA ALA A 624 -3.80 19.75 -6.63
C ALA A 624 -3.43 20.59 -5.40
N THR A 625 -2.32 21.29 -5.47
CA THR A 625 -2.05 22.39 -4.54
C THR A 625 -2.59 23.69 -5.14
N LEU A 626 -3.52 24.35 -4.43
CA LEU A 626 -4.24 25.50 -4.95
C LEU A 626 -4.10 26.69 -4.01
N LYS A 627 -3.97 27.90 -4.57
CA LYS A 627 -4.05 29.16 -3.83
C LYS A 627 -5.50 29.56 -3.60
N LYS A 628 -5.77 30.24 -2.50
CA LYS A 628 -7.07 30.87 -2.23
C LYS A 628 -7.50 31.73 -3.41
N GLY A 629 -8.70 31.55 -3.92
CA GLY A 629 -9.27 32.31 -5.02
C GLY A 629 -9.97 31.44 -6.05
N PHE A 630 -10.12 31.94 -7.26
CA PHE A 630 -10.81 31.21 -8.33
C PHE A 630 -9.83 30.41 -9.18
N HIS A 631 -10.23 29.18 -9.51
CA HIS A 631 -9.53 28.27 -10.41
C HIS A 631 -10.51 27.77 -11.47
N LYS A 632 -10.03 27.45 -12.67
CA LYS A 632 -10.87 26.82 -13.68
C LYS A 632 -11.17 25.38 -13.27
N ILE A 633 -12.42 24.95 -13.37
CA ILE A 633 -12.85 23.57 -13.22
C ILE A 633 -13.54 23.09 -14.49
N GLU A 634 -13.20 21.90 -14.93
CA GLU A 634 -13.87 21.21 -16.03
C GLU A 634 -14.08 19.75 -15.66
N VAL A 635 -15.30 19.25 -15.89
CA VAL A 635 -15.63 17.83 -15.68
C VAL A 635 -16.27 17.30 -16.95
N GLU A 636 -15.70 16.21 -17.45
CA GLU A 636 -16.19 15.46 -18.60
C GLU A 636 -16.81 14.15 -18.09
N PHE A 637 -17.98 13.81 -18.59
CA PHE A 637 -18.72 12.60 -18.23
C PHE A 637 -19.36 11.98 -19.47
N PHE A 638 -19.42 10.64 -19.53
CA PHE A 638 -20.27 9.95 -20.48
C PHE A 638 -21.02 8.79 -19.83
N GLN A 639 -22.18 8.48 -20.38
CA GLN A 639 -23.04 7.38 -20.02
C GLN A 639 -23.34 6.52 -21.25
N ALA A 640 -23.03 5.21 -21.16
CA ALA A 640 -23.34 4.25 -22.21
C ALA A 640 -24.55 3.39 -21.90
N GLY A 641 -24.82 3.10 -20.61
CA GLY A 641 -25.97 2.32 -20.16
C GLY A 641 -25.67 1.52 -18.90
N GLY A 642 -26.70 0.96 -18.27
CA GLY A 642 -26.58 0.27 -16.99
C GLY A 642 -26.99 1.16 -15.83
N GLY A 643 -26.16 1.26 -14.78
CA GLY A 643 -26.32 2.24 -13.72
C GLY A 643 -26.14 3.65 -14.24
N LEU A 644 -26.46 4.66 -13.45
CA LEU A 644 -26.33 6.05 -13.85
C LEU A 644 -25.97 6.87 -12.61
N GLU A 645 -24.69 7.23 -12.49
CA GLU A 645 -24.16 7.95 -11.33
C GLU A 645 -23.05 8.91 -11.73
N ILE A 646 -23.06 10.12 -11.19
CA ILE A 646 -21.94 11.06 -11.17
C ILE A 646 -21.96 11.84 -9.87
N ALA A 647 -20.84 11.82 -9.16
CA ALA A 647 -20.58 12.66 -7.99
C ALA A 647 -19.12 13.12 -8.01
N VAL A 648 -18.89 14.41 -7.79
CA VAL A 648 -17.54 14.97 -7.67
C VAL A 648 -17.39 15.60 -6.30
N SER A 649 -16.39 15.10 -5.55
CA SER A 649 -16.14 15.53 -4.17
C SER A 649 -14.80 16.22 -4.04
N ILE A 650 -14.64 16.98 -2.96
CA ILE A 650 -13.44 17.71 -2.58
C ILE A 650 -13.12 17.49 -1.10
N GLU A 651 -11.84 17.42 -0.80
CA GLU A 651 -11.28 17.43 0.56
C GLU A 651 -10.10 18.41 0.58
N GLY A 652 -9.85 19.08 1.70
CA GLY A 652 -8.74 20.02 1.79
C GLY A 652 -8.56 20.60 3.20
N PRO A 653 -7.70 21.61 3.35
CA PRO A 653 -7.42 22.19 4.65
C PRO A 653 -8.70 22.68 5.36
N GLY A 654 -8.99 22.08 6.53
CA GLY A 654 -10.19 22.41 7.31
C GLY A 654 -11.51 21.96 6.67
N MET A 655 -11.48 21.09 5.65
CA MET A 655 -12.62 20.58 4.93
C MET A 655 -12.51 19.05 4.81
N GLU A 656 -13.44 18.34 5.45
CA GLU A 656 -13.59 16.89 5.25
C GLU A 656 -14.14 16.60 3.85
N LYS A 657 -13.92 15.36 3.38
CA LYS A 657 -14.44 14.91 2.09
C LYS A 657 -15.95 15.12 1.99
N GLN A 658 -16.36 15.89 1.00
CA GLN A 658 -17.78 16.20 0.71
C GLN A 658 -17.95 16.45 -0.79
N GLU A 659 -19.17 16.30 -1.31
CA GLU A 659 -19.47 16.78 -2.66
C GLU A 659 -19.15 18.28 -2.77
N ILE A 660 -18.64 18.71 -3.93
CA ILE A 660 -18.25 20.12 -4.11
C ILE A 660 -19.50 21.00 -3.85
N PRO A 661 -19.47 21.86 -2.80
CA PRO A 661 -20.61 22.70 -2.46
C PRO A 661 -20.97 23.69 -3.58
N ALA A 662 -22.26 23.91 -3.79
CA ALA A 662 -22.76 24.85 -4.83
C ALA A 662 -22.16 26.25 -4.69
N GLU A 663 -21.93 26.71 -3.46
CA GLU A 663 -21.32 28.02 -3.16
C GLU A 663 -19.84 28.14 -3.56
N MET A 664 -19.21 27.03 -3.92
CA MET A 664 -17.85 27.02 -4.47
C MET A 664 -17.84 27.07 -6.00
N LEU A 665 -18.97 26.88 -6.67
CA LEU A 665 -19.07 26.73 -8.12
C LEU A 665 -19.62 28.00 -8.81
N TYR A 666 -18.89 28.47 -9.82
CA TYR A 666 -19.17 29.71 -10.51
C TYR A 666 -18.92 29.59 -12.01
N HIS A 667 -19.44 30.55 -12.78
CA HIS A 667 -19.04 30.83 -14.16
C HIS A 667 -18.74 32.33 -14.34
N GLU A 668 -18.04 32.66 -15.39
CA GLU A 668 -17.82 34.06 -15.79
C GLU A 668 -18.97 34.48 -16.72
N SER A 669 -19.71 35.51 -16.34
CA SER A 669 -20.73 36.07 -17.24
C SER A 669 -20.04 36.79 -18.41
N LYS A 670 -20.49 36.48 -19.63
CA LYS A 670 -20.00 37.15 -20.86
C LYS A 670 -20.31 38.64 -20.83
#